data_06e371299a383c19f32af466b5e0b766
#
_entry.id   06e371299a383c19f32af466b5e0b766
#
_cell.length_a   1.000
_cell.length_b   1.000
_cell.length_c   1.000
_cell.angle_alpha   90.00
_cell.angle_beta   90.00
_cell.angle_gamma   90.00
#
_symmetry.space_group_name_H-M   'P 1'
#
loop_
_entity.id
_entity.type
_entity.pdbx_description
1 polymer ?
#
loop_
_entity_poly.entity_id
_entity_poly.type
_entity_poly.pdbx_seq_one_letter_code
_entity_poly.pdbx_strand_id
1 'polypeptide(L)'
;MLDKHFPEKTVTVSNLDKEWMTPTLKVKLRQMQRELFKKGKTNKYKALKKQFRSQKRKTIKTFYKKFVEELKVSKPGNWYNMVRKLGGVDQKTKANVVVDSLEGFTDQEAVEEVAKSFAAVSQTFKPIDFSQLPTYLPAGRPESVTVFQVLHKLKQINKTRSTLPIDLPDRLRQECEVDLAEPLTDIINSCLRDGVFPEAWRREWVTALPKPNRDLRTCGDLRKIASTSDYSKLFEKFLMEFIIEDIGHKVDIQQYAGRKGTGTEHLLVSMVDRILSLLDKPGMTAVIRSAADWAAAFDRTDPTKSIQKFIKMGVRPSLIPILAQFLTDRKMSVKFNQKESTIHKLIGGGPQGSQIGQEVYIVASDDNAYHVPESNRYKYCDDLNILELVMLGEVLVEYDFKQHVASDIGIDQQIVDPQKCKTPEYLNTVATWTKTNLMKLNEAKSDYQIFTKSRKSFAARFSINNKIIERKTDAKVLGLWLQEDGGWSKNTAEICKSAYAKLSMLSKLKYAGVNAKDLLQVYCSFIRARTEYSCVAFHSSLNRKQTAAIEKIQSTSLKIIFPTLTYEEALEKANLKSLHDRRQTRCLNFGLKSIKHPQNKRIFPRNVQNPHNVRTHEPFIVNKANNEFYRRSAIPTIQRMLNSYLMEEEKREEESGRGGGERRRIGG
;
A
#
# COMPACT_ATOMS: atom_id res chain seq x y z
N MET A 1 -53.70 -1.46 -13.45
CA MET A 1 -53.63 -2.90 -13.81
C MET A 1 -52.44 -3.61 -13.18
N LEU A 2 -51.26 -2.96 -13.11
CA LEU A 2 -50.06 -3.53 -12.49
C LEU A 2 -50.24 -3.78 -10.99
N ASP A 3 -50.83 -2.86 -10.22
CA ASP A 3 -51.04 -2.97 -8.79
C ASP A 3 -51.97 -4.12 -8.35
N LYS A 4 -52.86 -4.52 -9.28
CA LYS A 4 -53.76 -5.65 -9.06
C LYS A 4 -53.05 -7.00 -9.16
N HIS A 5 -52.01 -7.10 -9.98
CA HIS A 5 -51.25 -8.34 -10.19
C HIS A 5 -49.94 -8.41 -9.42
N PHE A 6 -49.42 -7.24 -8.99
CA PHE A 6 -48.18 -7.09 -8.22
C PHE A 6 -48.40 -6.14 -7.04
N PRO A 7 -49.26 -6.52 -6.05
CA PRO A 7 -49.51 -5.66 -4.92
C PRO A 7 -48.23 -5.47 -4.10
N GLU A 8 -47.91 -4.22 -3.77
CA GLU A 8 -46.83 -3.91 -2.84
C GLU A 8 -47.08 -4.56 -1.49
N LYS A 9 -46.19 -5.42 -1.09
CA LYS A 9 -46.20 -6.02 0.27
C LYS A 9 -45.14 -5.37 1.11
N THR A 10 -45.55 -4.61 2.11
CA THR A 10 -44.66 -4.11 3.13
C THR A 10 -44.10 -5.26 3.96
N VAL A 11 -42.85 -5.61 3.78
CA VAL A 11 -42.15 -6.63 4.59
C VAL A 11 -41.28 -5.93 5.61
N THR A 12 -41.61 -6.01 6.88
CA THR A 12 -40.75 -5.54 7.96
C THR A 12 -39.51 -6.42 8.04
N VAL A 13 -38.40 -5.94 7.56
CA VAL A 13 -37.08 -6.60 7.64
C VAL A 13 -36.34 -6.01 8.83
N SER A 14 -36.07 -6.82 9.86
CA SER A 14 -35.18 -6.40 10.94
C SER A 14 -33.73 -6.34 10.41
N ASN A 15 -33.02 -5.25 10.68
CA ASN A 15 -31.60 -5.12 10.36
C ASN A 15 -30.71 -6.21 10.98
N LEU A 16 -31.21 -6.97 11.94
CA LEU A 16 -30.54 -8.09 12.59
C LEU A 16 -30.77 -9.44 11.86
N ASP A 17 -31.68 -9.50 10.91
CA ASP A 17 -31.98 -10.72 10.18
C ASP A 17 -30.90 -11.03 9.15
N LYS A 18 -30.40 -12.26 9.20
CA LYS A 18 -29.50 -12.76 8.16
C LYS A 18 -30.30 -13.01 6.88
N GLU A 19 -29.75 -12.65 5.71
CA GLU A 19 -30.41 -12.77 4.39
C GLU A 19 -30.97 -14.18 4.09
N TRP A 20 -30.36 -15.22 4.66
CA TRP A 20 -30.81 -16.61 4.53
C TRP A 20 -31.94 -17.00 5.54
N MET A 21 -32.39 -16.09 6.40
CA MET A 21 -33.38 -16.37 7.42
C MET A 21 -34.78 -16.35 6.81
N THR A 22 -35.30 -17.53 6.51
CA THR A 22 -36.66 -17.68 5.97
C THR A 22 -37.75 -17.58 7.05
N PRO A 23 -38.99 -17.19 6.70
CA PRO A 23 -40.12 -17.18 7.63
C PRO A 23 -40.32 -18.52 8.36
N THR A 24 -40.18 -19.62 7.62
CA THR A 24 -40.30 -21.00 8.19
C THR A 24 -39.24 -21.29 9.25
N LEU A 25 -38.01 -20.79 9.02
CA LEU A 25 -36.92 -20.96 9.98
C LEU A 25 -37.11 -20.09 11.23
N LYS A 26 -37.70 -18.90 11.08
CA LYS A 26 -38.11 -18.03 12.21
C LYS A 26 -39.17 -18.67 13.08
N VAL A 27 -40.18 -19.29 12.46
CA VAL A 27 -41.23 -20.05 13.22
C VAL A 27 -40.60 -21.15 14.06
N LYS A 28 -39.71 -21.96 13.47
CA LYS A 28 -39.03 -23.03 14.22
C LYS A 28 -38.13 -22.49 15.35
N LEU A 29 -37.46 -21.38 15.12
CA LEU A 29 -36.66 -20.70 16.13
C LEU A 29 -37.55 -20.26 17.32
N ARG A 30 -38.68 -19.61 17.03
CA ARG A 30 -39.64 -19.17 18.04
C ARG A 30 -40.23 -20.35 18.83
N GLN A 31 -40.56 -21.46 18.16
CA GLN A 31 -41.04 -22.68 18.83
C GLN A 31 -40.00 -23.27 19.79
N MET A 32 -38.75 -23.35 19.34
CA MET A 32 -37.64 -23.81 20.18
C MET A 32 -37.38 -22.89 21.38
N GLN A 33 -37.42 -21.57 21.18
CA GLN A 33 -37.26 -20.58 22.25
C GLN A 33 -38.41 -20.61 23.26
N ARG A 34 -39.66 -20.73 22.78
CA ARG A 34 -40.83 -20.87 23.65
C ARG A 34 -40.79 -22.12 24.54
N GLU A 35 -40.36 -23.26 23.98
CA GLU A 35 -40.20 -24.51 24.77
C GLU A 35 -39.09 -24.35 25.82
N LEU A 36 -37.95 -23.75 25.46
CA LEU A 36 -36.86 -23.47 26.38
C LEU A 36 -37.31 -22.57 27.54
N PHE A 37 -38.07 -21.50 27.22
CA PHE A 37 -38.49 -20.51 28.21
C PHE A 37 -39.57 -21.09 29.15
N LYS A 38 -40.54 -21.90 28.62
CA LYS A 38 -41.63 -22.43 29.41
C LYS A 38 -41.25 -23.65 30.24
N LYS A 39 -40.40 -24.52 29.72
CA LYS A 39 -40.17 -25.87 30.31
C LYS A 39 -38.66 -26.22 30.44
N GLY A 40 -37.76 -25.31 30.11
CA GLY A 40 -36.34 -25.56 30.18
C GLY A 40 -35.80 -26.53 29.10
N LYS A 41 -34.67 -27.18 29.37
CA LYS A 41 -33.99 -28.08 28.43
C LYS A 41 -34.60 -29.48 28.34
N THR A 42 -35.89 -29.59 28.06
CA THR A 42 -36.63 -30.85 27.90
C THR A 42 -36.14 -31.66 26.69
N ASN A 43 -36.57 -32.95 26.62
CA ASN A 43 -36.33 -33.78 25.44
C ASN A 43 -36.97 -33.18 24.18
N LYS A 44 -38.15 -32.56 24.35
CA LYS A 44 -38.83 -31.81 23.27
C LYS A 44 -38.00 -30.63 22.79
N TYR A 45 -37.40 -29.85 23.70
CA TYR A 45 -36.44 -28.78 23.32
C TYR A 45 -35.23 -29.34 22.57
N LYS A 46 -34.64 -30.46 23.01
CA LYS A 46 -33.50 -31.10 22.32
C LYS A 46 -33.88 -31.53 20.90
N ALA A 47 -35.08 -32.10 20.71
CA ALA A 47 -35.61 -32.48 19.39
C ALA A 47 -35.82 -31.25 18.49
N LEU A 48 -36.48 -30.19 18.98
CA LEU A 48 -36.70 -28.95 18.26
C LEU A 48 -35.36 -28.28 17.87
N LYS A 49 -34.39 -28.29 18.78
CA LYS A 49 -33.03 -27.77 18.51
C LYS A 49 -32.32 -28.56 17.41
N LYS A 50 -32.44 -29.88 17.38
CA LYS A 50 -31.91 -30.75 16.33
C LYS A 50 -32.58 -30.46 14.99
N GLN A 51 -33.91 -30.32 14.96
CA GLN A 51 -34.67 -29.96 13.75
C GLN A 51 -34.32 -28.55 13.23
N PHE A 52 -34.26 -27.57 14.12
CA PHE A 52 -33.86 -26.20 13.76
C PHE A 52 -32.44 -26.16 13.16
N ARG A 53 -31.47 -26.85 13.79
CA ARG A 53 -30.10 -26.93 13.30
C ARG A 53 -30.03 -27.60 11.93
N SER A 54 -30.76 -28.68 11.70
CA SER A 54 -30.81 -29.37 10.41
C SER A 54 -31.41 -28.47 9.32
N GLN A 55 -32.59 -27.87 9.63
CA GLN A 55 -33.24 -26.94 8.67
C GLN A 55 -32.39 -25.72 8.37
N LYS A 56 -31.79 -25.11 9.40
CA LYS A 56 -30.86 -23.99 9.24
C LYS A 56 -29.72 -24.35 8.28
N ARG A 57 -29.12 -25.54 8.43
CA ARG A 57 -28.05 -26.01 7.52
C ARG A 57 -28.54 -26.14 6.08
N LYS A 58 -29.74 -26.74 5.87
CA LYS A 58 -30.33 -26.86 4.53
C LYS A 58 -30.59 -25.48 3.90
N THR A 59 -31.23 -24.58 4.64
CA THR A 59 -31.59 -23.25 4.16
C THR A 59 -30.34 -22.43 3.79
N ILE A 60 -29.31 -22.46 4.64
CA ILE A 60 -28.03 -21.79 4.36
C ILE A 60 -27.39 -22.36 3.09
N LYS A 61 -27.33 -23.70 2.95
CA LYS A 61 -26.73 -24.35 1.79
C LYS A 61 -27.47 -23.99 0.49
N THR A 62 -28.79 -24.02 0.49
CA THR A 62 -29.63 -23.70 -0.67
C THR A 62 -29.50 -22.22 -1.05
N PHE A 63 -29.54 -21.32 -0.06
CA PHE A 63 -29.39 -19.88 -0.28
C PHE A 63 -28.04 -19.56 -0.96
N TYR A 64 -26.94 -20.04 -0.39
CA TYR A 64 -25.63 -19.76 -0.96
C TYR A 64 -25.38 -20.49 -2.28
N LYS A 65 -25.93 -21.68 -2.49
CA LYS A 65 -25.83 -22.38 -3.77
C LYS A 65 -26.50 -21.57 -4.88
N LYS A 66 -27.75 -21.14 -4.67
CA LYS A 66 -28.49 -20.29 -5.62
C LYS A 66 -27.76 -18.99 -5.86
N PHE A 67 -27.29 -18.35 -4.82
CA PHE A 67 -26.56 -17.08 -4.88
C PHE A 67 -25.23 -17.20 -5.63
N VAL A 68 -24.48 -18.29 -5.46
CA VAL A 68 -23.23 -18.57 -6.20
C VAL A 68 -23.50 -18.84 -7.69
N GLU A 69 -24.58 -19.57 -8.00
CA GLU A 69 -24.97 -19.86 -9.39
C GLU A 69 -25.41 -18.59 -10.12
N GLU A 70 -26.22 -17.74 -9.49
CA GLU A 70 -26.64 -16.44 -10.06
C GLU A 70 -25.46 -15.49 -10.30
N LEU A 71 -24.47 -15.49 -9.41
CA LEU A 71 -23.30 -14.62 -9.54
C LEU A 71 -22.28 -15.08 -10.59
N LYS A 72 -22.19 -16.39 -10.86
CA LYS A 72 -21.32 -16.91 -11.93
C LYS A 72 -21.75 -16.42 -13.33
N VAL A 73 -23.03 -16.19 -13.48
CA VAL A 73 -23.62 -15.73 -14.75
C VAL A 73 -23.56 -14.21 -14.89
N SER A 74 -23.53 -13.46 -13.78
CA SER A 74 -23.83 -12.04 -13.85
C SER A 74 -22.63 -11.11 -13.96
N LYS A 75 -21.57 -11.21 -13.23
CA LYS A 75 -20.33 -10.37 -13.32
C LYS A 75 -19.26 -10.87 -12.35
N PRO A 76 -17.98 -11.00 -12.74
CA PRO A 76 -16.87 -11.41 -11.86
C PRO A 76 -16.69 -10.53 -10.61
N GLY A 77 -16.93 -9.22 -10.72
CA GLY A 77 -16.83 -8.27 -9.60
C GLY A 77 -17.82 -8.55 -8.46
N ASN A 78 -19.03 -8.95 -8.79
CA ASN A 78 -20.06 -9.28 -7.81
C ASN A 78 -19.71 -10.53 -6.98
N TRP A 79 -19.04 -11.50 -7.59
CA TRP A 79 -18.56 -12.70 -6.91
C TRP A 79 -17.52 -12.36 -5.82
N TYR A 80 -16.53 -11.49 -6.13
CA TYR A 80 -15.55 -11.05 -5.15
C TYR A 80 -16.15 -10.23 -4.01
N ASN A 81 -17.14 -9.39 -4.30
CA ASN A 81 -17.85 -8.62 -3.27
C ASN A 81 -18.62 -9.53 -2.33
N MET A 82 -19.24 -10.58 -2.85
CA MET A 82 -19.91 -11.59 -2.00
C MET A 82 -18.91 -12.37 -1.15
N VAL A 83 -17.80 -12.79 -1.71
CA VAL A 83 -16.74 -13.48 -0.95
C VAL A 83 -16.27 -12.60 0.21
N ARG A 84 -16.10 -11.30 0.00
CA ARG A 84 -15.78 -10.33 1.06
C ARG A 84 -16.89 -10.24 2.11
N LYS A 85 -18.15 -10.13 1.68
CA LYS A 85 -19.32 -10.07 2.56
C LYS A 85 -19.43 -11.33 3.43
N LEU A 86 -19.26 -12.51 2.86
CA LEU A 86 -19.23 -13.79 3.59
C LEU A 86 -18.04 -13.90 4.55
N GLY A 87 -16.91 -13.30 4.18
CA GLY A 87 -15.71 -13.22 5.01
C GLY A 87 -15.81 -12.26 6.19
N GLY A 88 -16.89 -11.49 6.27
CA GLY A 88 -17.04 -10.43 7.28
C GLY A 88 -16.14 -9.21 7.04
N VAL A 89 -15.61 -9.08 5.82
CA VAL A 89 -14.71 -7.97 5.45
C VAL A 89 -15.50 -6.71 5.09
N ASP A 90 -16.77 -6.86 4.67
CA ASP A 90 -17.61 -5.76 4.18
C ASP A 90 -18.74 -5.32 5.13
N GLN A 91 -18.68 -5.66 6.42
CA GLN A 91 -19.77 -5.28 7.32
C GLN A 91 -19.85 -3.78 7.68
N LYS A 92 -18.90 -2.95 7.18
CA LYS A 92 -18.84 -1.52 7.53
C LYS A 92 -19.35 -0.54 6.47
N THR A 93 -19.88 -0.98 5.32
CA THR A 93 -20.12 -0.07 4.19
C THR A 93 -21.58 0.36 3.96
N LYS A 94 -22.52 0.01 4.81
CA LYS A 94 -23.94 0.46 4.67
C LYS A 94 -24.54 1.15 5.89
N ALA A 95 -23.86 1.19 7.03
CA ALA A 95 -24.27 2.06 8.11
C ALA A 95 -23.76 3.47 7.81
N ASN A 96 -24.58 4.50 8.05
CA ASN A 96 -24.12 5.88 8.03
C ASN A 96 -22.88 5.97 8.92
N VAL A 97 -21.86 6.65 8.42
CA VAL A 97 -20.65 6.91 9.17
C VAL A 97 -21.00 7.95 10.21
N VAL A 98 -20.93 7.60 11.49
CA VAL A 98 -21.14 8.52 12.60
C VAL A 98 -19.77 9.03 13.04
N VAL A 99 -19.66 10.36 13.14
CA VAL A 99 -18.50 11.07 13.65
C VAL A 99 -18.98 11.85 14.87
N ASP A 100 -18.33 11.69 16.01
CA ASP A 100 -18.78 12.25 17.29
C ASP A 100 -19.00 13.77 17.20
N SER A 101 -18.11 14.51 16.54
CA SER A 101 -18.22 15.97 16.37
C SER A 101 -19.38 16.42 15.47
N LEU A 102 -20.06 15.48 14.80
CA LEU A 102 -21.22 15.74 13.94
C LEU A 102 -22.55 15.25 14.56
N GLU A 103 -22.52 14.89 15.83
CA GLU A 103 -23.74 14.48 16.55
C GLU A 103 -24.71 15.66 16.61
N GLY A 104 -25.97 15.42 16.26
CA GLY A 104 -27.02 16.45 16.20
C GLY A 104 -27.15 17.20 14.86
N PHE A 105 -26.22 17.01 13.92
CA PHE A 105 -26.33 17.58 12.58
C PHE A 105 -27.26 16.73 11.69
N THR A 106 -27.97 17.41 10.80
CA THR A 106 -28.64 16.73 9.68
C THR A 106 -27.60 16.18 8.72
N ASP A 107 -27.95 15.18 7.88
CA ASP A 107 -27.03 14.61 6.90
C ASP A 107 -26.44 15.67 5.95
N GLN A 108 -27.20 16.73 5.63
CA GLN A 108 -26.76 17.83 4.77
C GLN A 108 -25.77 18.76 5.50
N GLU A 109 -26.04 19.13 6.73
CA GLU A 109 -25.11 19.91 7.57
C GLU A 109 -23.82 19.14 7.84
N ALA A 110 -23.91 17.83 8.10
CA ALA A 110 -22.78 16.98 8.34
C ALA A 110 -21.84 16.91 7.12
N VAL A 111 -22.37 16.77 5.90
CA VAL A 111 -21.53 16.76 4.68
C VAL A 111 -20.90 18.13 4.41
N GLU A 112 -21.60 19.24 4.71
CA GLU A 112 -21.03 20.59 4.58
C GLU A 112 -19.88 20.80 5.58
N GLU A 113 -20.03 20.34 6.82
CA GLU A 113 -18.99 20.48 7.85
C GLU A 113 -17.75 19.63 7.49
N VAL A 114 -17.94 18.41 6.99
CA VAL A 114 -16.83 17.60 6.45
C VAL A 114 -16.13 18.31 5.30
N ALA A 115 -16.88 18.93 4.38
CA ALA A 115 -16.33 19.65 3.25
C ALA A 115 -15.52 20.89 3.69
N LYS A 116 -16.05 21.68 4.63
CA LYS A 116 -15.35 22.82 5.25
C LYS A 116 -14.05 22.36 5.92
N SER A 117 -14.10 21.27 6.70
CA SER A 117 -12.90 20.71 7.36
C SER A 117 -11.83 20.31 6.37
N PHE A 118 -12.20 19.71 5.22
CA PHE A 118 -11.25 19.34 4.18
C PHE A 118 -10.71 20.56 3.42
N ALA A 119 -11.53 21.58 3.17
CA ALA A 119 -11.11 22.80 2.50
C ALA A 119 -10.20 23.67 3.37
N ALA A 120 -10.43 23.71 4.69
CA ALA A 120 -9.69 24.56 5.62
C ALA A 120 -8.17 24.38 5.57
N VAL A 121 -7.70 23.15 5.31
CA VAL A 121 -6.27 22.87 5.18
C VAL A 121 -5.66 23.61 3.99
N SER A 122 -6.38 23.70 2.87
CA SER A 122 -5.92 24.35 1.65
C SER A 122 -5.95 25.89 1.74
N GLN A 123 -6.76 26.47 2.62
CA GLN A 123 -6.88 27.92 2.80
C GLN A 123 -5.66 28.56 3.50
N THR A 124 -4.74 27.74 4.03
CA THR A 124 -3.51 28.23 4.67
C THR A 124 -2.45 28.70 3.67
N PHE A 125 -2.66 28.47 2.37
CA PHE A 125 -1.72 28.84 1.31
C PHE A 125 -2.11 30.14 0.62
N LYS A 126 -1.11 30.77 -0.02
CA LYS A 126 -1.35 31.88 -0.94
C LYS A 126 -1.57 31.34 -2.34
N PRO A 127 -2.46 31.94 -3.14
CA PRO A 127 -2.57 31.62 -4.56
C PRO A 127 -1.22 31.79 -5.28
N ILE A 128 -0.98 31.02 -6.35
CA ILE A 128 0.19 31.22 -7.21
C ILE A 128 0.05 32.60 -7.87
N ASP A 129 1.12 33.38 -7.76
CA ASP A 129 1.24 34.62 -8.52
C ASP A 129 1.86 34.30 -9.89
N PHE A 130 1.02 34.28 -10.91
CA PHE A 130 1.44 33.95 -12.27
C PHE A 130 2.41 35.02 -12.86
N SER A 131 2.42 36.25 -12.33
CA SER A 131 3.33 37.29 -12.78
C SER A 131 4.79 37.01 -12.40
N GLN A 132 5.00 36.20 -11.36
CA GLN A 132 6.33 35.79 -10.91
C GLN A 132 6.83 34.50 -11.59
N LEU A 133 6.00 33.86 -12.40
CA LEU A 133 6.46 32.74 -13.21
C LEU A 133 7.30 33.28 -14.35
N PRO A 134 8.41 32.59 -14.72
CA PRO A 134 9.20 32.97 -15.85
C PRO A 134 8.33 33.07 -17.11
N THR A 135 8.50 34.14 -17.89
CA THR A 135 7.81 34.29 -19.18
C THR A 135 8.47 33.35 -20.15
N TYR A 136 7.84 32.21 -20.38
CA TYR A 136 8.35 31.28 -21.36
C TYR A 136 7.79 31.62 -22.73
N LEU A 137 8.65 32.19 -23.57
CA LEU A 137 8.43 32.12 -25.00
C LEU A 137 8.74 30.66 -25.40
N PRO A 138 7.87 29.97 -26.13
CA PRO A 138 8.16 28.61 -26.56
C PRO A 138 9.42 28.65 -27.44
N ALA A 139 10.52 28.25 -26.86
CA ALA A 139 11.81 28.13 -27.54
C ALA A 139 11.88 26.85 -28.39
N GLY A 140 10.81 26.51 -29.10
CA GLY A 140 10.73 25.31 -29.90
C GLY A 140 9.28 24.95 -30.26
N ARG A 141 9.10 23.80 -30.90
CA ARG A 141 7.78 23.24 -31.12
C ARG A 141 7.20 22.76 -29.78
N PRO A 142 5.95 23.12 -29.45
CA PRO A 142 5.30 22.60 -28.26
C PRO A 142 5.21 21.07 -28.37
N GLU A 143 5.19 20.41 -27.21
CA GLU A 143 4.94 18.97 -27.15
C GLU A 143 3.61 18.66 -27.82
N SER A 144 3.53 17.48 -28.45
CA SER A 144 2.31 17.01 -29.06
C SER A 144 2.15 15.52 -28.85
N VAL A 145 0.90 15.07 -28.85
CA VAL A 145 0.54 13.65 -28.82
C VAL A 145 -0.13 13.26 -30.12
N THR A 146 0.01 12.01 -30.50
CA THR A 146 -0.59 11.48 -31.71
C THR A 146 -1.96 10.82 -31.42
N VAL A 147 -2.83 10.76 -32.40
CA VAL A 147 -4.12 10.04 -32.31
C VAL A 147 -3.91 8.60 -31.89
N PHE A 148 -2.84 7.96 -32.36
CA PHE A 148 -2.51 6.58 -31.98
C PHE A 148 -2.18 6.44 -30.48
N GLN A 149 -1.44 7.38 -29.91
CA GLN A 149 -1.11 7.39 -28.48
C GLN A 149 -2.37 7.58 -27.61
N VAL A 150 -3.27 8.48 -28.03
CA VAL A 150 -4.54 8.72 -27.34
C VAL A 150 -5.43 7.47 -27.43
N LEU A 151 -5.58 6.89 -28.62
CA LEU A 151 -6.35 5.66 -28.83
C LEU A 151 -5.80 4.50 -27.98
N HIS A 152 -4.48 4.34 -27.93
CA HIS A 152 -3.86 3.30 -27.11
C HIS A 152 -4.20 3.46 -25.62
N LYS A 153 -4.20 4.69 -25.09
CA LYS A 153 -4.58 4.96 -23.69
C LYS A 153 -6.09 4.77 -23.45
N LEU A 154 -6.94 5.12 -24.42
CA LEU A 154 -8.40 4.87 -24.34
C LEU A 154 -8.70 3.37 -24.25
N LYS A 155 -8.01 2.54 -25.02
CA LYS A 155 -8.12 1.07 -24.99
C LYS A 155 -7.79 0.45 -23.63
N GLN A 156 -7.00 1.11 -22.82
CA GLN A 156 -6.60 0.64 -21.48
C GLN A 156 -7.62 0.99 -20.38
N ILE A 157 -8.70 1.72 -20.68
CA ILE A 157 -9.70 2.08 -19.69
C ILE A 157 -10.50 0.83 -19.27
N ASN A 158 -10.67 0.67 -17.95
CA ASN A 158 -11.44 -0.46 -17.43
C ASN A 158 -12.95 -0.24 -17.59
N LYS A 159 -13.62 -1.16 -18.29
CA LYS A 159 -15.07 -1.12 -18.60
C LYS A 159 -16.01 -1.10 -17.39
N THR A 160 -15.53 -1.38 -16.21
CA THR A 160 -16.38 -1.63 -15.01
C THR A 160 -16.24 -0.57 -13.92
N ARG A 161 -15.60 0.56 -14.19
CA ARG A 161 -15.49 1.67 -13.23
C ARG A 161 -16.82 2.45 -13.10
N SER A 162 -17.04 3.03 -11.94
CA SER A 162 -18.07 4.05 -11.77
C SER A 162 -17.60 5.36 -12.38
N THR A 163 -18.38 5.93 -13.26
CA THR A 163 -18.11 7.18 -13.97
C THR A 163 -18.58 8.37 -13.15
N LEU A 164 -17.89 9.49 -13.23
CA LEU A 164 -18.36 10.75 -12.68
C LEU A 164 -19.52 11.32 -13.54
N PRO A 165 -20.39 12.16 -12.97
CA PRO A 165 -21.55 12.73 -13.70
C PRO A 165 -21.18 13.52 -14.95
N ILE A 166 -19.96 14.06 -15.01
CA ILE A 166 -19.46 14.86 -16.14
C ILE A 166 -18.77 14.02 -17.23
N ASP A 167 -18.43 12.77 -16.95
CA ASP A 167 -17.72 11.91 -17.86
C ASP A 167 -18.70 11.01 -18.63
N LEU A 168 -18.35 10.67 -19.86
CA LEU A 168 -19.05 9.62 -20.58
C LEU A 168 -18.85 8.27 -19.86
N PRO A 169 -19.91 7.43 -19.79
CA PRO A 169 -19.76 6.09 -19.22
C PRO A 169 -18.60 5.32 -19.87
N ASP A 170 -17.81 4.64 -19.05
CA ASP A 170 -16.62 3.90 -19.50
C ASP A 170 -16.89 2.94 -20.66
N ARG A 171 -18.05 2.30 -20.64
CA ARG A 171 -18.48 1.43 -21.73
C ARG A 171 -18.66 2.20 -23.04
N LEU A 172 -19.33 3.37 -23.01
CA LEU A 172 -19.54 4.20 -24.19
C LEU A 172 -18.21 4.73 -24.74
N ARG A 173 -17.32 5.19 -23.86
CA ARG A 173 -15.98 5.61 -24.25
C ARG A 173 -15.18 4.53 -24.97
N GLN A 174 -15.35 3.27 -24.58
CA GLN A 174 -14.67 2.15 -25.23
C GLN A 174 -15.30 1.72 -26.55
N GLU A 175 -16.63 1.76 -26.64
CA GLU A 175 -17.31 1.45 -27.89
C GLU A 175 -17.02 2.54 -28.96
N CYS A 176 -16.82 3.80 -28.52
CA CYS A 176 -16.52 4.95 -29.39
C CYS A 176 -15.05 5.38 -29.32
N GLU A 177 -14.13 4.50 -28.92
CA GLU A 177 -12.73 4.88 -28.68
C GLU A 177 -12.02 5.44 -29.91
N VAL A 178 -12.37 4.93 -31.10
CA VAL A 178 -11.80 5.40 -32.38
C VAL A 178 -12.31 6.80 -32.70
N ASP A 179 -13.62 7.02 -32.59
CA ASP A 179 -14.25 8.31 -32.87
C ASP A 179 -13.86 9.41 -31.90
N LEU A 180 -13.55 9.03 -30.64
CA LEU A 180 -13.09 9.95 -29.60
C LEU A 180 -11.60 10.28 -29.67
N ALA A 181 -10.80 9.46 -30.35
CA ALA A 181 -9.35 9.60 -30.34
C ALA A 181 -8.88 10.90 -30.99
N GLU A 182 -9.40 11.26 -32.14
CA GLU A 182 -9.04 12.46 -32.90
C GLU A 182 -9.46 13.75 -32.16
N PRO A 183 -10.73 13.96 -31.75
CA PRO A 183 -11.15 15.15 -31.02
C PRO A 183 -10.39 15.33 -29.69
N LEU A 184 -10.12 14.24 -28.95
CA LEU A 184 -9.36 14.31 -27.72
C LEU A 184 -7.89 14.63 -27.98
N THR A 185 -7.32 14.19 -29.09
CA THR A 185 -5.95 14.57 -29.50
C THR A 185 -5.87 16.06 -29.77
N ASP A 186 -6.84 16.62 -30.48
CA ASP A 186 -6.89 18.05 -30.79
C ASP A 186 -7.03 18.91 -29.52
N ILE A 187 -7.90 18.50 -28.58
CA ILE A 187 -8.04 19.16 -27.27
C ILE A 187 -6.72 19.11 -26.50
N ILE A 188 -6.11 17.93 -26.38
CA ILE A 188 -4.85 17.75 -25.64
C ILE A 188 -3.73 18.58 -26.27
N ASN A 189 -3.60 18.54 -27.60
CA ASN A 189 -2.56 19.31 -28.31
C ASN A 189 -2.80 20.81 -28.21
N SER A 190 -4.04 21.26 -28.21
CA SER A 190 -4.36 22.68 -27.94
C SER A 190 -3.97 23.06 -26.51
N CYS A 191 -4.29 22.22 -25.51
CA CYS A 191 -3.86 22.47 -24.13
C CYS A 191 -2.33 22.55 -23.99
N LEU A 192 -1.59 21.67 -24.66
CA LEU A 192 -0.12 21.67 -24.67
C LEU A 192 0.45 22.91 -25.36
N ARG A 193 -0.09 23.30 -26.52
CA ARG A 193 0.33 24.47 -27.29
C ARG A 193 0.05 25.77 -26.56
N ASP A 194 -1.16 25.90 -25.96
CA ASP A 194 -1.61 27.15 -25.35
C ASP A 194 -1.20 27.25 -23.87
N GLY A 195 -0.54 26.21 -23.33
CA GLY A 195 -0.12 26.18 -21.93
C GLY A 195 -1.27 26.16 -20.92
N VAL A 196 -2.41 25.55 -21.28
CA VAL A 196 -3.66 25.61 -20.49
C VAL A 196 -4.04 24.25 -19.91
N PHE A 197 -4.44 24.24 -18.62
CA PHE A 197 -5.12 23.09 -18.02
C PHE A 197 -6.63 23.43 -17.90
N PRO A 198 -7.53 22.72 -18.58
CA PRO A 198 -8.94 23.06 -18.63
C PRO A 198 -9.61 23.20 -17.27
N GLU A 199 -10.38 24.26 -17.03
CA GLU A 199 -11.07 24.52 -15.77
C GLU A 199 -12.02 23.39 -15.36
N ALA A 200 -12.76 22.83 -16.36
CA ALA A 200 -13.67 21.72 -16.12
C ALA A 200 -12.95 20.47 -15.55
N TRP A 201 -11.66 20.32 -15.81
CA TRP A 201 -10.87 19.19 -15.34
C TRP A 201 -10.23 19.42 -13.97
N ARG A 202 -10.31 20.64 -13.39
CA ARG A 202 -9.81 21.00 -12.06
C ARG A 202 -10.80 20.73 -10.92
N ARG A 203 -11.95 20.12 -11.23
CA ARG A 203 -12.95 19.73 -10.23
C ARG A 203 -12.68 18.33 -9.66
N GLU A 204 -12.77 18.24 -8.34
CA GLU A 204 -12.62 17.01 -7.57
C GLU A 204 -13.96 16.59 -6.94
N TRP A 205 -14.33 15.32 -7.11
CA TRP A 205 -15.41 14.68 -6.34
C TRP A 205 -14.79 13.85 -5.24
N VAL A 206 -14.95 14.29 -4.02
CA VAL A 206 -14.32 13.69 -2.85
C VAL A 206 -15.28 12.75 -2.16
N THR A 207 -14.84 11.53 -1.85
CA THR A 207 -15.52 10.61 -0.95
C THR A 207 -14.79 10.61 0.39
N ALA A 208 -15.53 10.92 1.47
CA ALA A 208 -15.01 10.88 2.83
C ALA A 208 -15.12 9.44 3.38
N LEU A 209 -13.99 8.80 3.67
CA LEU A 209 -13.92 7.43 4.19
C LEU A 209 -13.30 7.41 5.59
N PRO A 210 -13.81 6.59 6.53
CA PRO A 210 -13.18 6.37 7.82
C PRO A 210 -11.73 5.92 7.70
N LYS A 211 -10.82 6.52 8.47
CA LYS A 211 -9.46 5.99 8.64
C LYS A 211 -9.53 4.66 9.39
N PRO A 212 -8.81 3.61 8.94
CA PRO A 212 -8.87 2.30 9.58
C PRO A 212 -8.33 2.36 11.02
N ASN A 213 -8.98 1.59 11.91
CA ASN A 213 -8.58 1.42 13.30
C ASN A 213 -8.53 2.72 14.14
N ARG A 214 -9.43 3.68 13.86
CA ARG A 214 -9.61 4.89 14.64
C ARG A 214 -11.05 5.05 15.08
N ASP A 215 -11.23 5.61 16.27
CA ASP A 215 -12.48 6.19 16.70
C ASP A 215 -12.72 7.46 15.86
N LEU A 216 -13.95 7.65 15.40
CA LEU A 216 -14.31 8.76 14.53
C LEU A 216 -14.77 9.94 15.40
N ARG A 217 -13.84 10.62 16.05
CA ARG A 217 -14.14 11.73 16.97
C ARG A 217 -14.34 13.04 16.23
N THR A 218 -13.56 13.25 15.17
CA THR A 218 -13.56 14.50 14.40
C THR A 218 -13.56 14.24 12.91
N CYS A 219 -13.89 15.23 12.08
CA CYS A 219 -13.74 15.16 10.62
C CYS A 219 -12.31 14.84 10.19
N GLY A 220 -11.30 15.15 11.01
CA GLY A 220 -9.90 14.79 10.80
C GLY A 220 -9.62 13.28 10.80
N ASP A 221 -10.54 12.46 11.32
CA ASP A 221 -10.44 10.99 11.31
C ASP A 221 -11.00 10.36 10.02
N LEU A 222 -11.52 11.21 9.12
CA LEU A 222 -11.89 10.82 7.77
C LEU A 222 -10.70 10.97 6.83
N ARG A 223 -10.67 10.11 5.78
CA ARG A 223 -9.72 10.18 4.67
C ARG A 223 -10.40 10.76 3.45
N LYS A 224 -9.83 11.81 2.91
CA LYS A 224 -10.22 12.42 1.64
C LYS A 224 -9.74 11.53 0.48
N ILE A 225 -10.67 11.03 -0.32
CA ILE A 225 -10.36 10.31 -1.58
C ILE A 225 -10.96 11.10 -2.72
N ALA A 226 -10.09 11.80 -3.46
CA ALA A 226 -10.49 12.58 -4.60
C ALA A 226 -10.66 11.71 -5.86
N SER A 227 -11.67 12.02 -6.64
CA SER A 227 -11.87 11.50 -7.99
C SER A 227 -11.94 12.68 -8.95
N THR A 228 -11.07 12.71 -9.95
CA THR A 228 -11.04 13.70 -11.03
C THR A 228 -11.63 13.11 -12.30
N SER A 229 -12.01 13.96 -13.27
CA SER A 229 -12.48 13.54 -14.59
C SER A 229 -11.52 12.54 -15.24
N ASP A 230 -12.06 11.59 -15.98
CA ASP A 230 -11.24 10.61 -16.69
C ASP A 230 -10.52 11.23 -17.90
N TYR A 231 -11.03 12.33 -18.44
CA TYR A 231 -10.34 13.14 -19.45
C TYR A 231 -9.16 13.90 -18.82
N SER A 232 -9.34 14.46 -17.61
CA SER A 232 -8.25 15.01 -16.81
C SER A 232 -7.14 13.97 -16.61
N LYS A 233 -7.50 12.77 -16.14
CA LYS A 233 -6.54 11.67 -15.96
C LYS A 233 -5.83 11.24 -17.24
N LEU A 234 -6.52 11.30 -18.38
CA LEU A 234 -5.91 11.01 -19.68
C LEU A 234 -4.84 12.04 -20.03
N PHE A 235 -5.15 13.33 -19.89
CA PHE A 235 -4.19 14.42 -20.10
C PHE A 235 -3.03 14.35 -19.11
N GLU A 236 -3.34 14.16 -17.83
CA GLU A 236 -2.35 14.00 -16.75
C GLU A 236 -1.35 12.86 -17.04
N LYS A 237 -1.76 11.77 -17.70
CA LYS A 237 -0.85 10.67 -18.07
C LYS A 237 0.20 11.11 -19.08
N PHE A 238 -0.15 11.96 -20.04
CA PHE A 238 0.82 12.50 -20.99
C PHE A 238 1.77 13.50 -20.31
N LEU A 239 1.22 14.41 -19.48
CA LEU A 239 2.05 15.33 -18.70
C LEU A 239 3.03 14.58 -17.79
N MET A 240 2.58 13.47 -17.16
CA MET A 240 3.43 12.62 -16.32
C MET A 240 4.58 12.00 -17.12
N GLU A 241 4.33 11.55 -18.36
CA GLU A 241 5.37 10.98 -19.22
C GLU A 241 6.45 12.01 -19.52
N PHE A 242 6.07 13.23 -19.87
CA PHE A 242 7.01 14.34 -20.11
C PHE A 242 7.78 14.74 -18.85
N ILE A 243 7.10 14.84 -17.69
CA ILE A 243 7.76 15.14 -16.40
C ILE A 243 8.80 14.07 -16.06
N ILE A 244 8.44 12.79 -16.21
CA ILE A 244 9.37 11.68 -15.91
C ILE A 244 10.55 11.69 -16.85
N GLU A 245 10.35 12.02 -18.12
CA GLU A 245 11.44 12.19 -19.09
C GLU A 245 12.43 13.27 -18.65
N ASP A 246 11.92 14.43 -18.23
CA ASP A 246 12.74 15.59 -17.86
C ASP A 246 13.48 15.41 -16.53
N ILE A 247 12.79 14.93 -15.52
CA ILE A 247 13.29 14.94 -14.13
C ILE A 247 13.30 13.58 -13.42
N GLY A 248 12.79 12.54 -14.04
CA GLY A 248 12.71 11.23 -13.41
C GLY A 248 14.05 10.67 -12.93
N HIS A 249 15.15 11.04 -13.58
CA HIS A 249 16.50 10.68 -13.19
C HIS A 249 17.11 11.59 -12.10
N LYS A 250 16.49 12.75 -11.81
CA LYS A 250 16.94 13.74 -10.83
C LYS A 250 16.27 13.58 -9.46
N VAL A 251 15.11 12.91 -9.42
CA VAL A 251 14.41 12.62 -8.16
C VAL A 251 15.27 11.72 -7.28
N ASP A 252 15.27 11.98 -5.97
CA ASP A 252 16.04 11.21 -4.99
C ASP A 252 15.93 9.70 -5.25
N ILE A 253 17.08 9.08 -5.47
CA ILE A 253 17.15 7.64 -5.75
C ILE A 253 16.60 6.78 -4.61
N GLN A 254 16.51 7.33 -3.41
CA GLN A 254 15.92 6.70 -2.23
C GLN A 254 14.39 6.91 -2.12
N GLN A 255 13.77 7.62 -3.08
CA GLN A 255 12.33 7.66 -3.23
C GLN A 255 11.88 6.43 -4.04
N TYR A 256 11.19 5.50 -3.39
CA TYR A 256 10.72 4.24 -4.01
C TYR A 256 9.27 4.30 -4.50
N ALA A 257 8.50 5.31 -4.07
CA ALA A 257 7.13 5.51 -4.55
C ALA A 257 7.09 6.27 -5.88
N GLY A 258 6.03 6.05 -6.67
CA GLY A 258 5.79 6.77 -7.92
C GLY A 258 6.75 6.44 -9.08
N ARG A 259 7.70 5.53 -8.89
CA ARG A 259 8.71 5.19 -9.90
C ARG A 259 8.42 3.85 -10.53
N LYS A 260 8.46 3.80 -11.87
CA LYS A 260 8.25 2.57 -12.63
C LYS A 260 9.30 1.53 -12.22
N GLY A 261 8.87 0.30 -11.96
CA GLY A 261 9.74 -0.83 -11.62
C GLY A 261 10.23 -0.86 -10.16
N THR A 262 9.88 0.13 -9.33
CA THR A 262 10.15 0.13 -7.89
C THR A 262 8.85 -0.02 -7.09
N GLY A 263 8.95 -0.26 -5.79
CA GLY A 263 7.79 -0.38 -4.92
C GLY A 263 8.17 -0.67 -3.47
N THR A 264 7.18 -0.90 -2.64
CA THR A 264 7.36 -1.18 -1.21
C THR A 264 8.36 -2.31 -0.93
N GLU A 265 8.36 -3.36 -1.76
CA GLU A 265 9.26 -4.52 -1.59
C GLU A 265 10.73 -4.12 -1.79
N HIS A 266 11.03 -3.22 -2.76
CA HIS A 266 12.40 -2.73 -3.00
C HIS A 266 12.91 -1.90 -1.82
N LEU A 267 12.10 -0.97 -1.30
CA LEU A 267 12.45 -0.21 -0.10
C LEU A 267 12.71 -1.12 1.09
N LEU A 268 11.77 -2.05 1.36
CA LEU A 268 11.86 -2.95 2.51
C LEU A 268 13.09 -3.84 2.44
N VAL A 269 13.39 -4.41 1.26
CA VAL A 269 14.60 -5.24 1.05
C VAL A 269 15.85 -4.40 1.29
N SER A 270 15.94 -3.21 0.69
CA SER A 270 17.12 -2.34 0.81
C SER A 270 17.32 -1.83 2.25
N MET A 271 16.25 -1.43 2.93
CA MET A 271 16.32 -0.93 4.29
C MET A 271 16.66 -2.03 5.30
N VAL A 272 16.04 -3.20 5.19
CA VAL A 272 16.33 -4.35 6.06
C VAL A 272 17.77 -4.82 5.85
N ASP A 273 18.22 -4.94 4.61
CA ASP A 273 19.61 -5.28 4.32
C ASP A 273 20.57 -4.29 4.95
N ARG A 274 20.29 -2.98 4.82
CA ARG A 274 21.13 -1.94 5.43
C ARG A 274 21.19 -2.07 6.95
N ILE A 275 20.06 -2.30 7.63
CA ILE A 275 20.02 -2.53 9.06
C ILE A 275 20.89 -3.74 9.43
N LEU A 276 20.69 -4.88 8.77
CA LEU A 276 21.39 -6.12 9.07
C LEU A 276 22.88 -6.05 8.74
N SER A 277 23.27 -5.37 7.65
CA SER A 277 24.68 -5.17 7.28
C SER A 277 25.41 -4.25 8.25
N LEU A 278 24.73 -3.24 8.78
CA LEU A 278 25.30 -2.37 9.81
C LEU A 278 25.48 -3.11 11.14
N LEU A 279 24.53 -3.96 11.52
CA LEU A 279 24.64 -4.84 12.69
C LEU A 279 25.68 -5.95 12.52
N ASP A 280 26.10 -6.24 11.29
CA ASP A 280 27.14 -7.24 11.00
C ASP A 280 28.56 -6.71 11.19
N LYS A 281 28.73 -5.40 11.37
CA LYS A 281 30.02 -4.80 11.67
C LYS A 281 30.58 -5.28 12.99
N PRO A 282 31.93 -5.38 13.13
CA PRO A 282 32.55 -5.75 14.39
C PRO A 282 32.27 -4.72 15.48
N GLY A 283 32.26 -5.18 16.74
CA GLY A 283 31.97 -4.37 17.91
C GLY A 283 30.51 -4.43 18.37
N MET A 284 30.23 -3.78 19.52
CA MET A 284 28.87 -3.63 20.04
C MET A 284 28.15 -2.51 19.29
N THR A 285 27.47 -2.86 18.22
CA THR A 285 26.75 -1.93 17.34
C THR A 285 25.25 -1.93 17.61
N ALA A 286 24.62 -0.78 17.40
CA ALA A 286 23.18 -0.66 17.26
C ALA A 286 22.83 0.21 16.05
N VAL A 287 21.64 0.02 15.52
CA VAL A 287 21.07 0.85 14.46
C VAL A 287 19.83 1.53 14.98
N ILE A 288 19.85 2.86 15.02
CA ILE A 288 18.69 3.66 15.36
C ILE A 288 17.92 3.90 14.07
N ARG A 289 16.67 3.45 14.00
CA ARG A 289 15.72 3.83 12.96
C ARG A 289 14.79 4.88 13.54
N SER A 290 14.70 6.04 12.93
CA SER A 290 13.69 7.06 13.22
C SER A 290 12.75 7.20 12.02
N ALA A 291 11.45 7.36 12.31
CA ALA A 291 10.42 7.59 11.31
C ALA A 291 9.71 8.91 11.58
N ALA A 292 9.57 9.72 10.53
CA ALA A 292 8.80 10.94 10.56
C ALA A 292 7.49 10.75 9.78
N ASP A 293 6.36 11.13 10.37
CA ASP A 293 5.01 11.11 9.76
C ASP A 293 4.51 12.54 9.57
N TRP A 294 3.80 12.81 8.47
CA TRP A 294 3.20 14.10 8.21
C TRP A 294 1.68 14.07 8.31
N ALA A 295 1.12 15.13 8.86
CA ALA A 295 -0.32 15.31 8.91
C ALA A 295 -0.84 15.88 7.60
N ALA A 296 -1.73 15.14 6.91
CA ALA A 296 -2.37 15.55 5.65
C ALA A 296 -1.35 15.99 4.58
N ALA A 297 -0.33 15.16 4.35
CA ALA A 297 0.83 15.47 3.49
C ALA A 297 0.43 16.05 2.12
N PHE A 298 -0.48 15.40 1.40
CA PHE A 298 -0.95 15.87 0.09
C PHE A 298 -1.71 17.19 0.17
N ASP A 299 -2.57 17.36 1.18
CA ASP A 299 -3.38 18.58 1.33
C ASP A 299 -2.54 19.78 1.77
N ARG A 300 -1.33 19.53 2.30
CA ARG A 300 -0.38 20.56 2.76
C ARG A 300 0.77 20.79 1.78
N THR A 301 0.64 20.36 0.56
CA THR A 301 1.62 20.67 -0.49
C THR A 301 1.42 22.11 -0.98
N ASP A 302 2.46 22.95 -0.82
CA ASP A 302 2.43 24.35 -1.27
C ASP A 302 2.56 24.40 -2.80
N PRO A 303 1.56 24.97 -3.52
CA PRO A 303 1.59 25.03 -4.97
C PRO A 303 2.78 25.85 -5.51
N THR A 304 3.04 27.03 -4.92
CA THR A 304 4.13 27.93 -5.37
C THR A 304 5.47 27.26 -5.24
N LYS A 305 5.75 26.64 -4.09
CA LYS A 305 7.01 25.91 -3.88
C LYS A 305 7.13 24.69 -4.76
N SER A 306 6.03 24.00 -5.04
CA SER A 306 6.03 22.86 -5.96
C SER A 306 6.45 23.31 -7.36
N ILE A 307 5.89 24.40 -7.88
CA ILE A 307 6.26 24.95 -9.19
C ILE A 307 7.71 25.40 -9.21
N GLN A 308 8.19 26.09 -8.18
CA GLN A 308 9.61 26.49 -8.07
C GLN A 308 10.54 25.28 -8.10
N LYS A 309 10.16 24.17 -7.46
CA LYS A 309 10.95 22.93 -7.50
C LYS A 309 10.90 22.24 -8.87
N PHE A 310 9.77 22.21 -9.55
CA PHE A 310 9.69 21.73 -10.93
C PHE A 310 10.63 22.50 -11.86
N ILE A 311 10.63 23.84 -11.75
CA ILE A 311 11.54 24.70 -12.51
C ILE A 311 13.01 24.40 -12.16
N LYS A 312 13.33 24.34 -10.86
CA LYS A 312 14.69 24.06 -10.37
C LYS A 312 15.20 22.69 -10.82
N MET A 313 14.35 21.69 -10.85
CA MET A 313 14.69 20.34 -11.32
C MET A 313 14.82 20.28 -12.84
N GLY A 314 14.32 21.29 -13.58
CA GLY A 314 14.46 21.41 -15.03
C GLY A 314 13.36 20.69 -15.80
N VAL A 315 12.13 20.76 -15.32
CA VAL A 315 10.95 20.44 -16.13
C VAL A 315 10.89 21.44 -17.28
N ARG A 316 10.61 20.95 -18.49
CA ARG A 316 10.54 21.78 -19.69
C ARG A 316 9.57 22.95 -19.51
N PRO A 317 9.98 24.16 -19.95
CA PRO A 317 9.22 25.39 -19.69
C PRO A 317 7.77 25.39 -20.12
N SER A 318 7.47 24.71 -21.26
CA SER A 318 6.11 24.59 -21.81
C SER A 318 5.09 23.96 -20.84
N LEU A 319 5.54 23.09 -19.93
CA LEU A 319 4.66 22.42 -18.96
C LEU A 319 4.41 23.24 -17.69
N ILE A 320 5.24 24.22 -17.38
CA ILE A 320 5.13 24.98 -16.11
C ILE A 320 3.80 25.74 -15.98
N PRO A 321 3.30 26.46 -17.01
CA PRO A 321 1.99 27.11 -16.96
C PRO A 321 0.84 26.10 -16.73
N ILE A 322 0.92 24.95 -17.39
CA ILE A 322 -0.08 23.86 -17.26
C ILE A 322 -0.10 23.33 -15.82
N LEU A 323 1.06 23.05 -15.24
CA LEU A 323 1.21 22.57 -13.87
C LEU A 323 0.76 23.62 -12.85
N ALA A 324 1.07 24.89 -13.06
CA ALA A 324 0.60 25.97 -12.22
C ALA A 324 -0.94 26.07 -12.22
N GLN A 325 -1.57 25.99 -13.39
CA GLN A 325 -3.05 25.98 -13.49
C GLN A 325 -3.67 24.71 -12.92
N PHE A 326 -3.01 23.53 -13.06
CA PHE A 326 -3.46 22.31 -12.42
C PHE A 326 -3.52 22.43 -10.90
N LEU A 327 -2.62 23.20 -10.28
CA LEU A 327 -2.54 23.38 -8.84
C LEU A 327 -3.36 24.54 -8.31
N THR A 328 -3.93 25.39 -9.16
CA THR A 328 -4.71 26.58 -8.77
C THR A 328 -6.18 26.44 -9.10
N ASP A 329 -7.01 27.26 -8.46
CA ASP A 329 -8.47 27.35 -8.69
C ASP A 329 -9.19 26.01 -8.75
N ARG A 330 -8.73 25.04 -7.98
CA ARG A 330 -9.39 23.74 -7.88
C ARG A 330 -10.70 23.87 -7.12
N LYS A 331 -11.66 23.07 -7.52
CA LYS A 331 -13.01 23.03 -6.93
C LYS A 331 -13.25 21.62 -6.37
N MET A 332 -13.85 21.54 -5.20
CA MET A 332 -14.14 20.27 -4.52
C MET A 332 -15.62 20.22 -4.11
N SER A 333 -16.28 19.07 -4.34
CA SER A 333 -17.50 18.68 -3.64
C SER A 333 -17.28 17.37 -2.90
N VAL A 334 -17.91 17.21 -1.72
CA VAL A 334 -17.70 16.03 -0.86
C VAL A 334 -18.96 15.18 -0.83
N LYS A 335 -18.80 13.87 -0.98
CA LYS A 335 -19.86 12.87 -0.73
C LYS A 335 -19.64 12.21 0.63
N PHE A 336 -20.64 12.33 1.50
CA PHE A 336 -20.68 11.73 2.82
C PHE A 336 -22.11 11.28 3.14
N ASN A 337 -22.27 10.06 3.63
CA ASN A 337 -23.59 9.47 3.98
C ASN A 337 -24.66 9.68 2.90
N GLN A 338 -24.30 9.47 1.62
CA GLN A 338 -25.17 9.60 0.43
C GLN A 338 -25.60 11.06 0.10
N LYS A 339 -25.13 12.06 0.84
CA LYS A 339 -25.31 13.48 0.53
C LYS A 339 -24.08 14.05 -0.16
N GLU A 340 -24.26 15.14 -0.89
CA GLU A 340 -23.17 15.88 -1.55
C GLU A 340 -23.18 17.33 -1.06
N SER A 341 -21.99 17.86 -0.76
CA SER A 341 -21.81 19.24 -0.31
C SER A 341 -21.93 20.23 -1.46
N THR A 342 -22.03 21.49 -1.13
CA THR A 342 -21.75 22.60 -2.04
C THR A 342 -20.31 22.56 -2.55
N ILE A 343 -20.00 23.38 -3.56
CA ILE A 343 -18.65 23.45 -4.16
C ILE A 343 -17.78 24.37 -3.31
N HIS A 344 -16.62 23.83 -2.86
CA HIS A 344 -15.60 24.58 -2.15
C HIS A 344 -14.38 24.81 -3.06
N LYS A 345 -13.80 26.02 -3.02
CA LYS A 345 -12.54 26.34 -3.69
C LYS A 345 -11.37 25.84 -2.85
N LEU A 346 -10.32 25.34 -3.50
CA LEU A 346 -9.08 24.92 -2.90
C LEU A 346 -7.94 25.79 -3.41
N ILE A 347 -7.15 26.37 -2.50
CA ILE A 347 -6.02 27.25 -2.83
C ILE A 347 -4.72 26.44 -2.91
N GLY A 348 -4.56 25.42 -2.08
CA GLY A 348 -3.33 24.62 -2.00
C GLY A 348 -3.60 23.11 -1.94
N GLY A 349 -2.54 22.36 -1.74
CA GLY A 349 -2.53 20.90 -1.72
C GLY A 349 -2.50 20.27 -3.10
N GLY A 350 -2.21 18.98 -3.16
CA GLY A 350 -2.30 18.14 -4.37
C GLY A 350 -3.54 17.23 -4.34
N PRO A 351 -4.20 16.96 -5.47
CA PRO A 351 -5.37 16.08 -5.50
C PRO A 351 -4.98 14.63 -5.22
N GLN A 352 -5.41 14.09 -4.08
CA GLN A 352 -5.15 12.71 -3.70
C GLN A 352 -6.04 11.76 -4.50
N GLY A 353 -5.54 11.30 -5.64
CA GLY A 353 -6.26 10.39 -6.55
C GLY A 353 -6.16 10.79 -8.03
N SER A 354 -5.53 11.92 -8.35
CA SER A 354 -5.10 12.27 -9.71
C SER A 354 -3.83 11.50 -10.10
N GLN A 355 -3.46 11.55 -11.37
CA GLN A 355 -2.24 10.89 -11.87
C GLN A 355 -0.99 11.68 -11.50
N ILE A 356 -1.01 13.02 -11.61
CA ILE A 356 0.13 13.90 -11.31
C ILE A 356 0.25 14.20 -9.81
N GLY A 357 -0.84 14.10 -9.04
CA GLY A 357 -0.85 14.51 -7.63
C GLY A 357 0.24 13.86 -6.78
N GLN A 358 0.55 12.59 -7.03
CA GLN A 358 1.66 11.90 -6.37
C GLN A 358 3.01 12.48 -6.76
N GLU A 359 3.22 12.80 -8.03
CA GLU A 359 4.47 13.36 -8.52
C GLU A 359 4.69 14.78 -7.99
N VAL A 360 3.64 15.59 -7.93
CA VAL A 360 3.68 16.92 -7.27
C VAL A 360 4.19 16.79 -5.84
N TYR A 361 3.68 15.82 -5.07
CA TYR A 361 4.14 15.58 -3.71
C TYR A 361 5.61 15.10 -3.67
N ILE A 362 5.99 14.16 -4.54
CA ILE A 362 7.37 13.64 -4.63
C ILE A 362 8.36 14.78 -4.93
N VAL A 363 8.08 15.62 -5.91
CA VAL A 363 8.91 16.78 -6.27
C VAL A 363 8.94 17.79 -5.13
N ALA A 364 7.79 18.11 -4.54
CA ALA A 364 7.69 19.03 -3.41
C ALA A 364 8.48 18.56 -2.18
N SER A 365 8.62 17.27 -1.98
CA SER A 365 9.32 16.65 -0.85
C SER A 365 10.69 16.06 -1.21
N ASP A 366 11.19 16.26 -2.42
CA ASP A 366 12.37 15.59 -2.93
C ASP A 366 13.62 15.88 -2.08
N ASP A 367 13.85 17.13 -1.74
CA ASP A 367 15.00 17.60 -0.96
C ASP A 367 14.89 17.34 0.56
N ASN A 368 13.77 16.74 1.01
CA ASN A 368 13.62 16.37 2.40
C ASN A 368 14.65 15.30 2.79
N ALA A 369 15.31 15.52 3.93
CA ALA A 369 16.34 14.63 4.47
C ALA A 369 17.60 14.47 3.58
N TYR A 370 17.92 15.41 2.67
CA TYR A 370 19.16 15.36 1.88
C TYR A 370 20.43 15.50 2.74
N HIS A 371 20.34 16.07 3.93
CA HIS A 371 21.42 16.11 4.92
C HIS A 371 21.76 14.73 5.53
N VAL A 372 20.85 13.76 5.41
CA VAL A 372 21.09 12.37 5.79
C VAL A 372 21.81 11.65 4.65
N PRO A 373 22.87 10.87 4.91
CA PRO A 373 23.54 10.09 3.87
C PRO A 373 22.55 9.25 3.06
N GLU A 374 22.76 9.17 1.74
CA GLU A 374 21.86 8.45 0.83
C GLU A 374 21.56 7.01 1.29
N SER A 375 22.59 6.30 1.72
CA SER A 375 22.44 4.90 2.20
C SER A 375 21.63 4.76 3.50
N ASN A 376 21.28 5.85 4.16
CA ASN A 376 20.66 5.87 5.48
C ASN A 376 19.28 6.53 5.49
N ARG A 377 18.79 7.07 4.36
CA ARG A 377 17.43 7.60 4.23
C ARG A 377 16.61 6.75 3.28
N TYR A 378 15.35 6.54 3.58
CA TYR A 378 14.41 5.72 2.80
C TYR A 378 13.07 6.41 2.74
N LYS A 379 12.58 6.70 1.52
CA LYS A 379 11.35 7.44 1.26
C LYS A 379 10.36 6.58 0.48
N TYR A 380 9.11 6.58 0.93
CA TYR A 380 8.00 6.01 0.17
C TYR A 380 6.82 6.96 0.21
N CYS A 381 6.72 7.87 -0.76
CA CYS A 381 5.80 8.99 -0.74
C CYS A 381 6.03 9.85 0.52
N ASP A 382 5.09 9.86 1.44
CA ASP A 382 5.14 10.55 2.73
C ASP A 382 5.81 9.76 3.87
N ASP A 383 6.04 8.47 3.71
CA ASP A 383 6.78 7.69 4.70
C ASP A 383 8.30 7.94 4.59
N LEU A 384 8.89 8.59 5.59
CA LEU A 384 10.35 8.78 5.72
C LEU A 384 10.89 7.91 6.84
N ASN A 385 11.95 7.13 6.55
CA ASN A 385 12.72 6.38 7.53
C ASN A 385 14.20 6.79 7.42
N ILE A 386 14.82 7.06 8.55
CA ILE A 386 16.23 7.43 8.67
C ILE A 386 16.93 6.40 9.54
N LEU A 387 18.12 5.98 9.13
CA LEU A 387 18.97 5.03 9.86
C LEU A 387 20.24 5.70 10.34
N GLU A 388 20.65 5.40 11.56
CA GLU A 388 21.94 5.76 12.12
C GLU A 388 22.62 4.54 12.72
N LEU A 389 23.89 4.31 12.38
CA LEU A 389 24.75 3.35 13.07
C LEU A 389 25.39 4.03 14.27
N VAL A 390 25.28 3.43 15.45
CA VAL A 390 25.95 3.88 16.66
C VAL A 390 26.79 2.76 17.27
N MET A 391 27.93 3.14 17.84
CA MET A 391 28.77 2.25 18.64
C MET A 391 28.30 2.36 20.09
N LEU A 392 27.72 1.29 20.64
CA LEU A 392 27.11 1.34 21.98
C LEU A 392 28.07 1.77 23.08
N GLY A 393 29.36 1.37 22.99
CA GLY A 393 30.37 1.80 23.95
C GLY A 393 30.64 3.31 23.99
N GLU A 394 30.31 4.02 22.87
CA GLU A 394 30.54 5.47 22.75
C GLU A 394 29.32 6.31 23.16
N VAL A 395 28.12 5.75 22.97
CA VAL A 395 26.87 6.50 23.14
C VAL A 395 26.10 6.22 24.42
N LEU A 396 26.57 5.27 25.26
CA LEU A 396 25.91 4.99 26.51
C LEU A 396 26.19 6.12 27.55
N VAL A 397 25.15 6.43 28.33
CA VAL A 397 25.30 7.30 29.50
C VAL A 397 26.02 6.52 30.58
N GLU A 398 27.12 7.07 31.11
CA GLU A 398 27.73 6.57 32.36
C GLU A 398 26.75 6.85 33.50
N TYR A 399 26.25 5.79 34.11
CA TYR A 399 25.19 5.88 35.12
C TYR A 399 25.80 6.22 36.49
N ASP A 400 25.55 7.42 36.99
CA ASP A 400 25.72 7.72 38.39
C ASP A 400 24.44 7.36 39.16
N PHE A 401 24.47 6.22 39.86
CA PHE A 401 23.33 5.62 40.56
C PHE A 401 22.71 6.52 41.64
N LYS A 402 23.31 7.65 41.96
CA LYS A 402 22.91 8.50 43.08
C LYS A 402 21.94 9.64 42.77
N GLN A 403 21.69 9.95 41.52
CA GLN A 403 20.94 11.18 41.19
C GLN A 403 19.57 11.01 40.51
N HIS A 404 19.16 9.84 40.06
CA HIS A 404 17.86 9.71 39.35
C HIS A 404 17.03 8.54 39.86
N VAL A 405 16.00 8.86 40.64
CA VAL A 405 14.82 7.99 40.80
C VAL A 405 14.06 8.04 39.43
N ALA A 406 14.40 7.14 38.55
CA ALA A 406 13.68 7.00 37.27
C ALA A 406 12.46 6.13 37.50
N SER A 407 11.30 6.74 37.72
CA SER A 407 10.02 6.08 37.94
C SER A 407 9.46 5.34 36.70
N ASP A 408 10.06 5.49 35.51
CA ASP A 408 9.51 4.98 34.24
C ASP A 408 10.47 4.12 33.42
N ILE A 409 11.70 3.84 33.89
CA ILE A 409 12.67 3.02 33.16
C ILE A 409 12.93 1.75 33.98
N GLY A 410 12.66 0.57 33.40
CA GLY A 410 12.93 -0.71 34.03
C GLY A 410 14.41 -0.84 34.47
N ILE A 411 14.65 -1.48 35.59
CA ILE A 411 15.94 -1.58 36.32
C ILE A 411 17.11 -2.11 35.44
N ASP A 412 16.82 -2.74 34.29
CA ASP A 412 17.82 -3.37 33.40
C ASP A 412 18.04 -2.63 32.05
N GLN A 413 17.54 -1.40 31.87
CA GLN A 413 17.72 -0.66 30.62
C GLN A 413 18.98 0.22 30.66
N GLN A 414 19.81 0.09 29.61
CA GLN A 414 20.91 1.02 29.34
C GLN A 414 20.39 2.21 28.56
N ILE A 415 20.80 3.43 28.92
CA ILE A 415 20.35 4.66 28.28
C ILE A 415 21.39 5.08 27.24
N VAL A 416 20.91 5.29 26.00
CA VAL A 416 21.68 5.90 24.93
C VAL A 416 21.58 7.42 25.06
N ASP A 417 22.73 8.09 25.12
CA ASP A 417 22.80 9.55 25.16
C ASP A 417 22.45 10.16 23.81
N PRO A 418 21.33 10.90 23.69
CA PRO A 418 20.95 11.51 22.45
C PRO A 418 21.98 12.54 21.92
N GLN A 419 22.77 13.17 22.81
CA GLN A 419 23.76 14.19 22.40
C GLN A 419 24.96 13.57 21.67
N LYS A 420 25.21 12.29 21.88
CA LYS A 420 26.25 11.52 21.19
C LYS A 420 25.77 10.88 19.88
N CYS A 421 24.49 11.10 19.50
CA CYS A 421 23.86 10.57 18.31
C CYS A 421 23.58 11.68 17.28
N LYS A 422 23.57 11.33 15.99
CA LYS A 422 23.17 12.22 14.89
C LYS A 422 21.65 12.26 14.70
N THR A 423 20.91 11.30 15.24
CA THR A 423 19.45 11.24 15.11
C THR A 423 18.75 12.55 15.52
N PRO A 424 19.10 13.24 16.64
CA PRO A 424 18.49 14.54 16.96
C PRO A 424 18.74 15.60 15.91
N GLU A 425 19.95 15.69 15.35
CA GLU A 425 20.31 16.62 14.26
C GLU A 425 19.47 16.32 13.02
N TYR A 426 19.36 15.06 12.63
CA TYR A 426 18.55 14.62 11.50
C TYR A 426 17.07 15.00 11.67
N LEU A 427 16.50 14.73 12.84
CA LEU A 427 15.11 15.04 13.16
C LEU A 427 14.85 16.56 13.21
N ASN A 428 15.77 17.34 13.76
CA ASN A 428 15.66 18.79 13.81
C ASN A 428 15.73 19.41 12.41
N THR A 429 16.58 18.90 11.54
CA THR A 429 16.64 19.36 10.14
C THR A 429 15.38 19.02 9.37
N VAL A 430 14.81 17.81 9.57
CA VAL A 430 13.50 17.45 9.01
C VAL A 430 12.40 18.37 9.55
N ALA A 431 12.42 18.71 10.83
CA ALA A 431 11.45 19.63 11.43
C ALA A 431 11.59 21.06 10.85
N THR A 432 12.80 21.53 10.64
CA THR A 432 13.09 22.83 10.01
C THR A 432 12.63 22.84 8.55
N TRP A 433 12.96 21.78 7.79
CA TRP A 433 12.48 21.63 6.41
C TRP A 433 10.94 21.64 6.35
N THR A 434 10.30 20.94 7.29
CA THR A 434 8.83 20.89 7.37
C THR A 434 8.20 22.27 7.58
N LYS A 435 8.75 23.09 8.50
CA LYS A 435 8.31 24.47 8.73
C LYS A 435 8.53 25.33 7.48
N THR A 436 9.71 25.26 6.87
CA THR A 436 10.06 26.01 5.66
C THR A 436 9.13 25.69 4.50
N ASN A 437 8.69 24.44 4.38
CA ASN A 437 7.80 23.99 3.29
C ASN A 437 6.30 24.02 3.67
N LEU A 438 5.93 24.69 4.76
CA LEU A 438 4.54 24.84 5.24
C LEU A 438 3.81 23.49 5.49
N MET A 439 4.62 22.44 5.67
CA MET A 439 4.14 21.11 6.03
C MET A 439 3.88 21.04 7.55
N LYS A 440 3.24 19.98 8.01
CA LYS A 440 3.00 19.72 9.44
C LYS A 440 3.42 18.31 9.81
N LEU A 441 4.38 18.19 10.73
CA LEU A 441 4.75 16.89 11.31
C LEU A 441 3.64 16.40 12.23
N ASN A 442 3.53 15.08 12.33
CA ASN A 442 2.68 14.38 13.26
C ASN A 442 3.56 13.67 14.29
N GLU A 443 4.02 14.42 15.29
CA GLU A 443 4.96 13.94 16.30
C GLU A 443 4.41 12.71 17.05
N ALA A 444 3.09 12.65 17.26
CA ALA A 444 2.43 11.53 17.95
C ALA A 444 2.46 10.20 17.15
N LYS A 445 2.73 10.27 15.85
CA LYS A 445 2.89 9.08 15.00
C LYS A 445 4.34 8.82 14.59
N SER A 446 5.20 9.81 14.79
CA SER A 446 6.62 9.62 14.60
C SER A 446 7.16 8.69 15.68
N ASP A 447 8.04 7.79 15.31
CA ASP A 447 8.58 6.76 16.21
C ASP A 447 10.07 6.49 15.95
N TYR A 448 10.69 5.75 16.88
CA TYR A 448 12.02 5.21 16.67
C TYR A 448 12.14 3.78 17.19
N GLN A 449 13.14 3.05 16.66
CA GLN A 449 13.55 1.71 17.08
C GLN A 449 15.06 1.68 17.27
N ILE A 450 15.54 0.83 18.18
CA ILE A 450 16.97 0.58 18.39
C ILE A 450 17.25 -0.89 18.11
N PHE A 451 17.71 -1.20 16.89
CA PHE A 451 18.10 -2.54 16.51
C PHE A 451 19.47 -2.88 17.10
N THR A 452 19.58 -4.03 17.75
CA THR A 452 20.84 -4.51 18.31
C THR A 452 20.85 -6.03 18.44
N LYS A 453 22.05 -6.62 18.41
CA LYS A 453 22.26 -8.04 18.75
C LYS A 453 22.50 -8.26 20.24
N SER A 454 22.68 -7.20 21.01
CA SER A 454 22.81 -7.28 22.45
C SER A 454 21.53 -7.83 23.08
N ARG A 455 21.68 -8.65 24.12
CA ARG A 455 20.56 -9.11 24.94
C ARG A 455 20.04 -8.05 25.89
N LYS A 456 20.82 -6.97 26.10
CA LYS A 456 20.44 -5.84 26.95
C LYS A 456 19.43 -4.97 26.25
N SER A 457 18.47 -4.42 26.96
CA SER A 457 17.52 -3.46 26.45
C SER A 457 18.13 -2.06 26.50
N PHE A 458 17.93 -1.29 25.42
CA PHE A 458 18.42 0.09 25.30
C PHE A 458 17.25 1.04 25.10
N ALA A 459 17.33 2.22 25.67
CA ALA A 459 16.37 3.29 25.51
C ALA A 459 17.10 4.60 25.17
N ALA A 460 16.41 5.52 24.49
CA ALA A 460 16.84 6.89 24.26
C ALA A 460 15.64 7.81 24.40
N ARG A 461 15.88 9.12 24.58
CA ARG A 461 14.82 10.13 24.57
C ARG A 461 15.04 11.06 23.38
N PHE A 462 14.49 10.69 22.23
CA PHE A 462 14.49 11.57 21.05
C PHE A 462 13.23 12.43 21.02
N SER A 463 13.35 13.63 20.49
CA SER A 463 12.24 14.57 20.37
C SER A 463 12.21 15.23 18.99
N ILE A 464 11.01 15.66 18.58
CA ILE A 464 10.77 16.50 17.41
C ILE A 464 9.92 17.68 17.85
N ASN A 465 10.32 18.91 17.57
CA ASN A 465 9.62 20.12 18.03
C ASN A 465 9.36 20.12 19.56
N ASN A 466 10.35 19.69 20.36
CA ASN A 466 10.28 19.54 21.82
C ASN A 466 9.26 18.49 22.31
N LYS A 467 8.69 17.67 21.44
CA LYS A 467 7.83 16.56 21.84
C LYS A 467 8.59 15.25 21.71
N ILE A 468 8.58 14.47 22.79
CA ILE A 468 9.23 13.15 22.82
C ILE A 468 8.48 12.23 21.85
N ILE A 469 9.23 11.54 20.98
CA ILE A 469 8.70 10.52 20.08
C ILE A 469 8.75 9.14 20.73
N GLU A 470 7.79 8.28 20.33
CA GLU A 470 7.61 6.97 20.94
C GLU A 470 8.70 5.99 20.51
N ARG A 471 9.27 5.25 21.48
CA ARG A 471 10.06 4.06 21.18
C ARG A 471 9.13 2.90 20.85
N LYS A 472 9.45 2.15 19.80
CA LYS A 472 8.74 0.92 19.43
C LYS A 472 9.70 -0.24 19.32
N THR A 473 9.47 -1.30 20.10
CA THR A 473 10.20 -2.57 19.95
C THR A 473 9.80 -3.30 18.67
N ASP A 474 8.53 -3.16 18.29
CA ASP A 474 7.96 -3.68 17.05
C ASP A 474 7.29 -2.55 16.26
N ALA A 475 7.78 -2.23 15.09
CA ALA A 475 7.16 -1.22 14.21
C ALA A 475 6.69 -1.83 12.90
N LYS A 476 5.58 -1.31 12.38
CA LYS A 476 5.05 -1.73 11.09
C LYS A 476 5.42 -0.72 10.01
N VAL A 477 6.33 -1.10 9.12
CA VAL A 477 6.79 -0.26 8.02
C VAL A 477 6.25 -0.81 6.71
N LEU A 478 5.49 0.00 5.96
CA LEU A 478 4.88 -0.39 4.68
C LEU A 478 4.21 -1.78 4.71
N GLY A 479 3.59 -2.14 5.83
CA GLY A 479 2.89 -3.41 5.99
C GLY A 479 3.70 -4.57 6.55
N LEU A 480 5.03 -4.45 6.66
CA LEU A 480 5.94 -5.43 7.25
C LEU A 480 6.24 -5.07 8.71
N TRP A 481 6.23 -6.05 9.61
CA TRP A 481 6.63 -5.85 10.99
C TRP A 481 8.13 -6.05 11.16
N LEU A 482 8.81 -5.03 11.67
CA LEU A 482 10.23 -5.02 12.02
C LEU A 482 10.38 -5.09 13.54
N GLN A 483 11.26 -5.97 14.02
CA GLN A 483 11.58 -6.16 15.44
C GLN A 483 13.01 -5.68 15.73
N GLU A 484 13.24 -5.11 16.91
CA GLU A 484 14.56 -4.60 17.34
C GLU A 484 15.65 -5.69 17.38
N ASP A 485 15.27 -6.96 17.57
CA ASP A 485 16.19 -8.10 17.50
C ASP A 485 16.53 -8.52 16.06
N GLY A 486 15.94 -7.85 15.06
CA GLY A 486 16.04 -8.20 13.64
C GLY A 486 15.30 -9.49 13.25
N GLY A 487 14.59 -10.11 14.19
CA GLY A 487 13.85 -11.36 13.99
C GLY A 487 12.52 -11.18 13.24
N TRP A 488 11.89 -12.30 12.92
CA TRP A 488 10.64 -12.34 12.15
C TRP A 488 9.48 -12.99 12.89
N SER A 489 9.57 -13.14 14.21
CA SER A 489 8.54 -13.82 15.01
C SER A 489 7.22 -13.05 14.99
N LYS A 490 7.26 -11.74 15.22
CA LYS A 490 6.08 -10.87 15.16
C LYS A 490 5.44 -10.85 13.78
N ASN A 491 6.27 -10.65 12.74
CA ASN A 491 5.78 -10.63 11.36
C ASN A 491 5.11 -11.96 10.98
N THR A 492 5.73 -13.09 11.31
CA THR A 492 5.18 -14.43 11.07
C THR A 492 3.87 -14.64 11.83
N ALA A 493 3.80 -14.24 13.09
CA ALA A 493 2.59 -14.35 13.91
C ALA A 493 1.43 -13.54 13.30
N GLU A 494 1.67 -12.31 12.85
CA GLU A 494 0.66 -11.45 12.23
C GLU A 494 0.21 -11.95 10.85
N ILE A 495 1.14 -12.51 10.04
CA ILE A 495 0.81 -13.20 8.79
C ILE A 495 -0.13 -14.37 9.08
N CYS A 496 0.23 -15.24 10.04
CA CYS A 496 -0.57 -16.40 10.43
C CYS A 496 -1.94 -15.96 10.95
N LYS A 497 -2.01 -15.01 11.87
CA LYS A 497 -3.25 -14.46 12.42
C LYS A 497 -4.18 -13.94 11.32
N SER A 498 -3.65 -13.13 10.40
CA SER A 498 -4.41 -12.57 9.28
C SER A 498 -4.92 -13.65 8.31
N ALA A 499 -4.10 -14.66 8.03
CA ALA A 499 -4.44 -15.75 7.14
C ALA A 499 -5.48 -16.69 7.77
N TYR A 500 -5.29 -17.08 9.03
CA TYR A 500 -6.25 -17.95 9.77
C TYR A 500 -7.63 -17.30 9.92
N ALA A 501 -7.71 -15.99 10.14
CA ALA A 501 -8.97 -15.27 10.15
C ALA A 501 -9.77 -15.44 8.84
N LYS A 502 -9.08 -15.64 7.72
CA LYS A 502 -9.70 -15.83 6.39
C LYS A 502 -10.04 -17.29 6.07
N LEU A 503 -9.47 -18.27 6.79
CA LEU A 503 -9.84 -19.67 6.62
C LEU A 503 -11.31 -19.93 6.96
N SER A 504 -11.89 -19.19 7.90
CA SER A 504 -13.32 -19.28 8.22
C SER A 504 -14.19 -18.94 7.01
N MET A 505 -13.77 -17.97 6.18
CA MET A 505 -14.43 -17.62 4.93
C MET A 505 -14.36 -18.79 3.94
N LEU A 506 -13.18 -19.38 3.75
CA LEU A 506 -13.00 -20.54 2.87
C LEU A 506 -13.86 -21.72 3.29
N SER A 507 -13.93 -22.01 4.60
CA SER A 507 -14.79 -23.06 5.17
C SER A 507 -16.28 -22.78 4.94
N LYS A 508 -16.73 -21.53 5.10
CA LYS A 508 -18.12 -21.13 4.83
C LYS A 508 -18.50 -21.32 3.38
N LEU A 509 -17.61 -20.94 2.45
CA LEU A 509 -17.80 -21.12 1.01
C LEU A 509 -17.83 -22.60 0.63
N LYS A 510 -16.95 -23.43 1.18
CA LYS A 510 -16.98 -24.89 1.00
C LYS A 510 -18.29 -25.48 1.50
N TYR A 511 -18.74 -25.09 2.70
CA TYR A 511 -20.00 -25.52 3.25
C TYR A 511 -21.20 -25.08 2.40
N ALA A 512 -21.14 -23.91 1.75
CA ALA A 512 -22.14 -23.41 0.82
C ALA A 512 -22.16 -24.16 -0.52
N GLY A 513 -21.24 -25.09 -0.74
CA GLY A 513 -21.19 -25.90 -1.96
C GLY A 513 -20.41 -25.30 -3.12
N VAL A 514 -19.56 -24.28 -2.87
CA VAL A 514 -18.67 -23.74 -3.87
C VAL A 514 -17.68 -24.81 -4.33
N ASN A 515 -17.47 -24.93 -5.63
CA ASN A 515 -16.58 -25.95 -6.21
C ASN A 515 -15.11 -25.71 -5.88
N ALA A 516 -14.27 -26.73 -6.06
CA ALA A 516 -12.86 -26.68 -5.70
C ALA A 516 -12.08 -25.63 -6.50
N LYS A 517 -12.38 -25.41 -7.79
CA LYS A 517 -11.72 -24.43 -8.64
C LYS A 517 -11.90 -23.00 -8.10
N ASP A 518 -13.13 -22.62 -7.76
CA ASP A 518 -13.43 -21.30 -7.22
C ASP A 518 -12.86 -21.12 -5.82
N LEU A 519 -12.88 -22.19 -4.98
CA LEU A 519 -12.23 -22.15 -3.67
C LEU A 519 -10.72 -21.97 -3.76
N LEU A 520 -10.04 -22.57 -4.74
CA LEU A 520 -8.63 -22.35 -5.02
C LEU A 520 -8.37 -20.89 -5.42
N GLN A 521 -9.25 -20.29 -6.23
CA GLN A 521 -9.14 -18.89 -6.59
C GLN A 521 -9.27 -17.98 -5.37
N VAL A 522 -10.20 -18.26 -4.46
CA VAL A 522 -10.34 -17.54 -3.18
C VAL A 522 -9.10 -17.71 -2.32
N TYR A 523 -8.59 -18.94 -2.19
CA TYR A 523 -7.36 -19.20 -1.47
C TYR A 523 -6.20 -18.37 -2.03
N CYS A 524 -5.97 -18.43 -3.34
CA CYS A 524 -4.88 -17.71 -4.00
C CYS A 524 -4.98 -16.19 -3.82
N SER A 525 -6.20 -15.62 -3.97
CA SER A 525 -6.40 -14.17 -3.94
C SER A 525 -6.43 -13.57 -2.54
N PHE A 526 -7.01 -14.26 -1.56
CA PHE A 526 -7.27 -13.69 -0.24
C PHE A 526 -6.37 -14.22 0.88
N ILE A 527 -5.93 -15.47 0.78
CA ILE A 527 -5.13 -16.12 1.84
C ILE A 527 -3.67 -16.15 1.45
N ARG A 528 -3.32 -16.76 0.30
CA ARG A 528 -1.94 -16.89 -0.15
C ARG A 528 -1.27 -15.52 -0.36
N ALA A 529 -1.98 -14.54 -0.91
CA ALA A 529 -1.46 -13.19 -1.08
C ALA A 529 -0.95 -12.56 0.23
N ARG A 530 -1.49 -12.96 1.39
CA ARG A 530 -1.02 -12.50 2.70
C ARG A 530 0.27 -13.17 3.14
N THR A 531 0.49 -14.42 2.74
CA THR A 531 1.70 -15.18 3.09
C THR A 531 2.88 -14.84 2.19
N GLU A 532 2.63 -14.16 1.06
CA GLU A 532 3.64 -13.82 0.06
C GLU A 532 3.94 -12.31 0.00
N TYR A 533 3.19 -11.45 0.71
CA TYR A 533 3.43 -10.00 0.70
C TYR A 533 4.82 -9.67 1.24
N SER A 534 5.63 -8.95 0.44
CA SER A 534 7.02 -8.55 0.77
C SER A 534 7.90 -9.71 1.28
N CYS A 535 7.61 -10.94 0.85
CA CYS A 535 8.32 -12.12 1.36
C CYS A 535 9.80 -12.11 1.00
N VAL A 536 10.21 -11.40 -0.02
CA VAL A 536 11.62 -11.25 -0.42
C VAL A 536 12.45 -10.70 0.74
N ALA A 537 11.90 -9.76 1.51
CA ALA A 537 12.63 -9.15 2.62
C ALA A 537 12.93 -10.10 3.80
N PHE A 538 12.14 -11.18 3.98
CA PHE A 538 12.23 -12.02 5.17
C PHE A 538 12.39 -13.53 4.91
N HIS A 539 12.06 -14.01 3.71
CA HIS A 539 11.99 -15.46 3.42
C HIS A 539 13.24 -16.22 3.80
N SER A 540 14.40 -15.75 3.37
CA SER A 540 15.69 -16.42 3.59
C SER A 540 16.14 -16.42 5.07
N SER A 541 15.63 -15.48 5.86
CA SER A 541 15.95 -15.34 7.29
C SER A 541 15.00 -16.10 8.22
N LEU A 542 13.93 -16.72 7.69
CA LEU A 542 13.00 -17.49 8.50
C LEU A 542 13.67 -18.76 9.06
N ASN A 543 13.38 -19.06 10.33
CA ASN A 543 13.74 -20.34 10.92
C ASN A 543 12.75 -21.46 10.51
N ARG A 544 13.10 -22.72 10.83
CA ARG A 544 12.27 -23.90 10.49
C ARG A 544 10.85 -23.80 11.06
N LYS A 545 10.68 -23.34 12.30
CA LYS A 545 9.37 -23.18 12.95
C LYS A 545 8.50 -22.16 12.23
N GLN A 546 9.06 -21.02 11.88
CA GLN A 546 8.37 -19.94 11.15
C GLN A 546 7.97 -20.39 9.74
N THR A 547 8.88 -21.04 9.03
CA THR A 547 8.61 -21.60 7.69
C THR A 547 7.46 -22.62 7.75
N ALA A 548 7.49 -23.55 8.71
CA ALA A 548 6.45 -24.55 8.91
C ALA A 548 5.10 -23.90 9.30
N ALA A 549 5.11 -22.86 10.12
CA ALA A 549 3.89 -22.15 10.51
C ALA A 549 3.20 -21.48 9.30
N ILE A 550 3.96 -20.88 8.40
CA ILE A 550 3.41 -20.30 7.17
C ILE A 550 2.93 -21.41 6.22
N GLU A 551 3.68 -22.50 6.07
CA GLU A 551 3.29 -23.63 5.21
C GLU A 551 1.98 -24.30 5.69
N LYS A 552 1.78 -24.40 7.01
CA LYS A 552 0.57 -24.92 7.61
C LYS A 552 -0.70 -24.17 7.18
N ILE A 553 -0.60 -22.90 6.81
CA ILE A 553 -1.75 -22.14 6.28
C ILE A 553 -2.22 -22.73 4.96
N GLN A 554 -1.29 -23.05 4.03
CA GLN A 554 -1.61 -23.68 2.75
C GLN A 554 -2.17 -25.09 2.96
N SER A 555 -1.49 -25.89 3.77
CA SER A 555 -1.92 -27.25 4.09
C SER A 555 -3.36 -27.24 4.68
N THR A 556 -3.66 -26.35 5.64
CA THR A 556 -5.01 -26.22 6.21
C THR A 556 -6.02 -25.75 5.15
N SER A 557 -5.65 -24.82 4.27
CA SER A 557 -6.53 -24.36 3.19
C SER A 557 -6.86 -25.48 2.21
N LEU A 558 -5.86 -26.23 1.79
CA LEU A 558 -6.03 -27.37 0.87
C LEU A 558 -6.83 -28.52 1.53
N LYS A 559 -6.64 -28.75 2.82
CA LYS A 559 -7.47 -29.72 3.58
C LYS A 559 -8.95 -29.33 3.63
N ILE A 560 -9.26 -28.02 3.67
CA ILE A 560 -10.64 -27.54 3.55
C ILE A 560 -11.18 -27.81 2.13
N ILE A 561 -10.37 -27.54 1.09
CA ILE A 561 -10.77 -27.68 -0.31
C ILE A 561 -10.91 -29.17 -0.70
N PHE A 562 -9.91 -29.97 -0.34
CA PHE A 562 -9.78 -31.41 -0.65
C PHE A 562 -9.66 -32.23 0.63
N PRO A 563 -10.78 -32.53 1.33
CA PRO A 563 -10.73 -33.15 2.65
C PRO A 563 -10.13 -34.58 2.70
N THR A 564 -10.18 -35.27 1.57
CA THR A 564 -9.75 -36.69 1.47
C THR A 564 -8.30 -36.87 1.04
N LEU A 565 -7.65 -35.80 0.53
CA LEU A 565 -6.30 -35.88 0.00
C LEU A 565 -5.24 -35.56 1.08
N THR A 566 -4.05 -36.13 0.93
CA THR A 566 -2.84 -35.69 1.63
C THR A 566 -2.43 -34.29 1.15
N TYR A 567 -1.43 -33.69 1.78
CA TYR A 567 -0.97 -32.36 1.36
C TYR A 567 -0.32 -32.39 -0.01
N GLU A 568 0.49 -33.38 -0.28
CA GLU A 568 1.22 -33.61 -1.53
C GLU A 568 0.26 -33.85 -2.69
N GLU A 569 -0.68 -34.77 -2.54
CA GLU A 569 -1.75 -35.03 -3.52
C GLU A 569 -2.61 -33.79 -3.79
N ALA A 570 -2.88 -33.00 -2.76
CA ALA A 570 -3.65 -31.76 -2.91
C ALA A 570 -2.87 -30.66 -3.63
N LEU A 571 -1.55 -30.56 -3.46
CA LEU A 571 -0.68 -29.67 -4.22
C LEU A 571 -0.68 -30.02 -5.69
N GLU A 572 -0.47 -31.30 -6.01
CA GLU A 572 -0.48 -31.82 -7.38
C GLU A 572 -1.84 -31.56 -8.06
N LYS A 573 -2.95 -31.96 -7.42
CA LYS A 573 -4.29 -31.73 -7.94
C LYS A 573 -4.65 -30.26 -8.14
N ALA A 574 -4.13 -29.38 -7.28
CA ALA A 574 -4.32 -27.93 -7.38
C ALA A 574 -3.34 -27.26 -8.34
N ASN A 575 -2.34 -27.97 -8.86
CA ASN A 575 -1.20 -27.44 -9.61
C ASN A 575 -0.53 -26.27 -8.85
N LEU A 576 -0.20 -26.52 -7.58
CA LEU A 576 0.44 -25.54 -6.70
C LEU A 576 1.79 -26.06 -6.21
N LYS A 577 2.76 -25.16 -6.10
CA LYS A 577 4.01 -25.41 -5.38
C LYS A 577 3.83 -25.14 -3.88
N SER A 578 4.73 -25.65 -3.05
CA SER A 578 4.80 -25.26 -1.64
C SER A 578 4.95 -23.74 -1.51
N LEU A 579 4.51 -23.15 -0.40
CA LEU A 579 4.75 -21.72 -0.16
C LEU A 579 6.23 -21.42 0.00
N HIS A 580 7.02 -22.37 0.49
CA HIS A 580 8.47 -22.22 0.57
C HIS A 580 9.09 -22.03 -0.83
N ASP A 581 8.83 -22.95 -1.76
CA ASP A 581 9.40 -22.90 -3.13
C ASP A 581 8.90 -21.69 -3.91
N ARG A 582 7.63 -21.31 -3.70
CA ARG A 582 7.08 -20.11 -4.30
C ARG A 582 7.79 -18.84 -3.83
N ARG A 583 8.05 -18.72 -2.51
CA ARG A 583 8.77 -17.56 -1.96
C ARG A 583 10.23 -17.56 -2.45
N GLN A 584 10.85 -18.71 -2.54
CA GLN A 584 12.19 -18.85 -3.12
C GLN A 584 12.22 -18.39 -4.59
N THR A 585 11.28 -18.86 -5.40
CA THR A 585 11.13 -18.41 -6.80
C THR A 585 10.89 -16.89 -6.88
N ARG A 586 10.11 -16.30 -5.95
CA ARG A 586 9.92 -14.85 -5.90
C ARG A 586 11.20 -14.10 -5.57
N CYS A 587 12.06 -14.63 -4.69
CA CYS A 587 13.36 -14.02 -4.39
C CYS A 587 14.25 -13.99 -5.63
N LEU A 588 14.35 -15.10 -6.37
CA LEU A 588 15.10 -15.14 -7.62
C LEU A 588 14.53 -14.16 -8.65
N ASN A 589 13.22 -14.18 -8.87
CA ASN A 589 12.56 -13.28 -9.81
C ASN A 589 12.71 -11.79 -9.44
N PHE A 590 12.75 -11.47 -8.15
CA PHE A 590 13.05 -10.12 -7.67
C PHE A 590 14.47 -9.70 -8.08
N GLY A 591 15.46 -10.58 -7.87
CA GLY A 591 16.84 -10.35 -8.31
C GLY A 591 16.93 -10.14 -9.82
N LEU A 592 16.38 -11.08 -10.62
CA LEU A 592 16.41 -11.03 -12.09
C LEU A 592 15.72 -9.76 -12.66
N LYS A 593 14.66 -9.26 -12.02
CA LYS A 593 14.01 -8.00 -12.41
C LYS A 593 14.85 -6.79 -12.00
N SER A 594 15.41 -6.83 -10.79
CA SER A 594 16.21 -5.71 -10.26
C SER A 594 17.46 -5.45 -11.08
N ILE A 595 18.18 -6.48 -11.52
CA ILE A 595 19.40 -6.32 -12.33
C ILE A 595 19.14 -5.74 -13.71
N LYS A 596 17.92 -5.89 -14.24
CA LYS A 596 17.50 -5.33 -15.54
C LYS A 596 17.00 -3.88 -15.41
N HIS A 597 16.75 -3.39 -14.19
CA HIS A 597 16.17 -2.08 -13.96
C HIS A 597 17.27 -1.04 -13.64
N PRO A 598 17.36 0.10 -14.35
CA PRO A 598 18.46 1.07 -14.20
C PRO A 598 18.67 1.54 -12.75
N GLN A 599 17.59 1.75 -11.99
CA GLN A 599 17.63 2.22 -10.61
C GLN A 599 17.91 1.10 -9.61
N ASN A 600 17.33 -0.10 -9.84
CA ASN A 600 17.40 -1.20 -8.87
C ASN A 600 18.68 -2.05 -9.03
N LYS A 601 19.38 -1.97 -10.18
CA LYS A 601 20.63 -2.72 -10.43
C LYS A 601 21.70 -2.45 -9.36
N ARG A 602 21.67 -1.30 -8.70
CA ARG A 602 22.58 -0.93 -7.59
C ARG A 602 22.45 -1.85 -6.36
N ILE A 603 21.29 -2.52 -6.18
CA ILE A 603 21.05 -3.47 -5.08
C ILE A 603 21.93 -4.71 -5.27
N PHE A 604 22.24 -5.05 -6.53
CA PHE A 604 23.03 -6.22 -6.93
C PHE A 604 24.20 -5.76 -7.82
N PRO A 605 25.31 -5.25 -7.22
CA PRO A 605 26.46 -4.82 -7.98
C PRO A 605 27.10 -6.01 -8.70
N ARG A 606 27.41 -5.82 -9.99
CA ARG A 606 28.12 -6.80 -10.79
C ARG A 606 29.58 -6.91 -10.34
N ASN A 607 30.13 -8.10 -10.45
CA ASN A 607 31.54 -8.32 -10.27
C ASN A 607 32.27 -7.81 -11.53
N VAL A 608 33.11 -6.80 -11.37
CA VAL A 608 33.94 -6.29 -12.47
C VAL A 608 35.12 -7.25 -12.64
N GLN A 609 35.27 -7.84 -13.82
CA GLN A 609 36.32 -8.80 -14.10
C GLN A 609 37.70 -8.17 -13.82
N ASN A 610 38.45 -8.79 -12.92
CA ASN A 610 39.88 -8.57 -12.84
C ASN A 610 40.54 -9.51 -13.89
N PRO A 611 41.24 -8.98 -14.91
CA PRO A 611 41.75 -9.80 -16.03
C PRO A 611 42.72 -10.92 -15.60
N HIS A 612 43.16 -10.90 -14.35
CA HIS A 612 44.10 -11.87 -13.78
C HIS A 612 43.47 -13.03 -12.99
N ASN A 613 42.15 -13.10 -12.83
CA ASN A 613 41.48 -14.13 -12.04
C ASN A 613 40.59 -15.03 -12.91
N VAL A 614 41.18 -16.10 -13.43
CA VAL A 614 40.60 -17.01 -14.45
C VAL A 614 39.82 -18.20 -13.86
N ARG A 615 39.68 -18.31 -12.53
CA ARG A 615 38.94 -19.44 -11.92
C ARG A 615 37.62 -18.98 -11.33
N THR A 616 36.52 -19.46 -11.92
CA THR A 616 35.12 -19.30 -11.48
C THR A 616 34.67 -17.86 -11.20
N HIS A 617 34.28 -17.16 -12.26
CA HIS A 617 33.82 -15.81 -12.19
C HIS A 617 32.33 -15.77 -11.82
N GLU A 618 32.02 -15.48 -10.53
CA GLU A 618 30.65 -15.22 -10.12
C GLU A 618 30.17 -13.87 -10.69
N PRO A 619 29.03 -13.82 -11.43
CA PRO A 619 28.52 -12.60 -12.07
C PRO A 619 28.23 -11.44 -11.11
N PHE A 620 27.88 -11.74 -9.85
CA PHE A 620 27.59 -10.77 -8.82
C PHE A 620 28.46 -10.95 -7.58
N ILE A 621 28.85 -9.84 -6.97
CA ILE A 621 29.58 -9.83 -5.71
C ILE A 621 28.62 -10.25 -4.61
N VAL A 622 28.90 -11.36 -3.93
CA VAL A 622 28.15 -11.74 -2.73
C VAL A 622 28.67 -10.91 -1.55
N ASN A 623 27.76 -10.17 -0.90
CA ASN A 623 28.11 -9.36 0.27
C ASN A 623 28.75 -10.22 1.34
N LYS A 624 29.97 -9.85 1.76
CA LYS A 624 30.69 -10.53 2.83
C LYS A 624 29.93 -10.37 4.14
N ALA A 625 29.72 -11.47 4.85
CA ALA A 625 29.00 -11.50 6.11
C ALA A 625 29.90 -12.06 7.22
N ASN A 626 29.99 -11.36 8.33
CA ASN A 626 30.74 -11.77 9.51
C ASN A 626 29.95 -12.76 10.38
N ASN A 627 28.62 -12.81 10.22
CA ASN A 627 27.74 -13.70 10.96
C ASN A 627 26.67 -14.35 10.09
N GLU A 628 26.18 -15.50 10.54
CA GLU A 628 25.17 -16.28 9.84
C GLU A 628 23.83 -15.54 9.67
N PHE A 629 23.50 -14.62 10.57
CA PHE A 629 22.27 -13.85 10.53
C PHE A 629 22.21 -12.93 9.31
N TYR A 630 23.31 -12.18 9.03
CA TYR A 630 23.41 -11.38 7.80
C TYR A 630 23.60 -12.25 6.57
N ARG A 631 24.40 -13.30 6.67
CA ARG A 631 24.63 -14.23 5.55
C ARG A 631 23.32 -14.81 4.99
N ARG A 632 22.34 -15.08 5.85
CA ARG A 632 21.02 -15.59 5.48
C ARG A 632 20.01 -14.51 5.14
N SER A 633 20.34 -13.24 5.18
CA SER A 633 19.43 -12.16 4.84
C SER A 633 19.11 -12.13 3.32
N ALA A 634 18.19 -11.28 2.93
CA ALA A 634 17.63 -11.24 1.58
C ALA A 634 18.70 -11.05 0.49
N ILE A 635 19.47 -9.96 0.57
CA ILE A 635 20.41 -9.61 -0.52
C ILE A 635 21.53 -10.62 -0.69
N PRO A 636 22.30 -11.02 0.35
CA PRO A 636 23.34 -12.04 0.17
C PRO A 636 22.80 -13.38 -0.35
N THR A 637 21.58 -13.75 0.03
CA THR A 637 20.95 -14.97 -0.45
C THR A 637 20.56 -14.86 -1.93
N ILE A 638 19.97 -13.73 -2.33
CA ILE A 638 19.58 -13.51 -3.73
C ILE A 638 20.81 -13.40 -4.63
N GLN A 639 21.90 -12.78 -4.17
CA GLN A 639 23.17 -12.74 -4.91
C GLN A 639 23.68 -14.17 -5.22
N ARG A 640 23.69 -15.06 -4.23
CA ARG A 640 24.05 -16.49 -4.47
C ARG A 640 23.09 -17.18 -5.43
N MET A 641 21.78 -16.93 -5.30
CA MET A 641 20.79 -17.52 -6.22
C MET A 641 20.96 -17.01 -7.66
N LEU A 642 21.27 -15.72 -7.84
CA LEU A 642 21.55 -15.13 -9.16
C LEU A 642 22.81 -15.75 -9.79
N ASN A 643 23.89 -15.89 -9.00
CA ASN A 643 25.12 -16.51 -9.47
C ASN A 643 24.86 -17.95 -9.91
N SER A 644 24.20 -18.77 -9.08
CA SER A 644 23.87 -20.16 -9.44
C SER A 644 22.99 -20.23 -10.70
N TYR A 645 21.95 -19.41 -10.79
CA TYR A 645 21.03 -19.41 -11.91
C TYR A 645 21.72 -19.05 -13.24
N LEU A 646 22.52 -17.97 -13.26
CA LEU A 646 23.20 -17.54 -14.49
C LEU A 646 24.30 -18.50 -14.93
N MET A 647 25.05 -19.08 -14.00
CA MET A 647 26.06 -20.12 -14.33
C MET A 647 25.40 -21.38 -14.89
N GLU A 648 24.19 -21.74 -14.44
CA GLU A 648 23.45 -22.85 -15.02
C GLU A 648 22.89 -22.51 -16.42
N GLU A 649 22.46 -21.27 -16.66
CA GLU A 649 22.03 -20.82 -17.99
C GLU A 649 23.21 -20.85 -18.97
N GLU A 650 24.38 -20.32 -18.61
CA GLU A 650 25.58 -20.31 -19.42
C GLU A 650 25.98 -21.75 -19.82
N LYS A 651 25.98 -22.70 -18.87
CA LYS A 651 26.26 -24.10 -19.15
C LYS A 651 25.28 -24.74 -20.14
N ARG A 652 23.97 -24.44 -19.99
CA ARG A 652 22.96 -24.96 -20.92
C ARG A 652 23.10 -24.39 -22.33
N GLU A 653 23.51 -23.12 -22.45
CA GLU A 653 23.78 -22.49 -23.74
C GLU A 653 25.02 -23.10 -24.41
N GLU A 654 26.07 -23.38 -23.65
CA GLU A 654 27.26 -24.10 -24.13
C GLU A 654 26.94 -25.52 -24.58
N GLU A 655 26.18 -26.28 -23.77
CA GLU A 655 25.77 -27.67 -24.08
C GLU A 655 24.81 -27.72 -25.28
N SER A 656 24.01 -26.71 -25.54
CA SER A 656 23.07 -26.68 -26.67
C SER A 656 23.72 -26.32 -28.01
N GLY A 657 25.04 -26.15 -28.07
CA GLY A 657 25.81 -25.90 -29.31
C GLY A 657 25.51 -24.52 -29.94
N ARG A 658 24.90 -23.58 -29.24
CA ARG A 658 24.70 -22.18 -29.69
C ARG A 658 25.91 -21.30 -29.39
N GLY A 659 27.08 -21.89 -29.33
CA GLY A 659 28.37 -21.22 -29.15
C GLY A 659 29.00 -20.80 -30.47
N GLY A 660 28.33 -20.00 -31.27
CA GLY A 660 28.87 -19.47 -32.52
C GLY A 660 28.21 -18.13 -32.90
N GLY A 661 28.79 -17.05 -32.46
CA GLY A 661 28.52 -15.73 -33.00
C GLY A 661 27.36 -14.95 -32.30
N GLU A 662 27.78 -13.95 -31.62
CA GLU A 662 27.05 -12.89 -30.91
C GLU A 662 26.85 -13.15 -29.42
N ARG A 663 27.86 -12.80 -28.64
CA ARG A 663 27.65 -12.38 -27.26
C ARG A 663 26.62 -11.25 -27.26
N ARG A 664 25.34 -11.62 -27.06
CA ARG A 664 24.33 -10.60 -26.74
C ARG A 664 24.81 -9.89 -25.49
N ARG A 665 25.42 -8.73 -25.67
CA ARG A 665 25.68 -7.76 -24.61
C ARG A 665 24.35 -7.47 -23.97
N ILE A 666 24.06 -8.14 -22.86
CA ILE A 666 22.98 -7.77 -21.96
C ILE A 666 23.39 -6.39 -21.44
N GLY A 667 22.76 -5.40 -22.02
CA GLY A 667 23.06 -4.00 -22.10
C GLY A 667 23.84 -3.36 -20.96
N GLY A 668 24.68 -2.46 -21.36
CA GLY A 668 25.36 -1.49 -20.51
C GLY A 668 24.39 -0.55 -19.79
#